data_2d77190e4f074fbad31245a459924e2c
#
_entry.id   2d77190e4f074fbad31245a459924e2c
#
_cell.length_a   1.000
_cell.length_b   1.000
_cell.length_c   1.000
_cell.angle_alpha   90.00
_cell.angle_beta   90.00
_cell.angle_gamma   90.00
#
_symmetry.space_group_name_H-M   'P 1'
#
loop_
_entity.id
_entity.type
_entity.pdbx_description
1 polymer ?
#
loop_
_entity_poly.entity_id
_entity_poly.type
_entity_poly.pdbx_seq_one_letter_code
_entity_poly.pdbx_strand_id
1 'polypeptide(L)'
;MAFSPDPTNEGGTAYEFTPLLTWYVRGGFFVCILPGNVRSSSDKGFNDGSLAGAAPGFVKGGSAEKREIMKVTLKDGSFKEYDQPMSIYDIALDISEGLARVACVGELDGEVKDLRTIVDKDCTLNILTFDSDAGKKAYRHTCAHVLAQAVKNLYPDAKLTIGPAIDNGYYYDFDMPSLDRDALDAIEKEMKKIIKKGDRLERYTLSKDEAIKLMTERDEPYKVEMIEEHPDTDELSFYQQGDFIEFCAGPHLMSTRPIKAFKLTSSSGAYWRGDEHNKMLTRIYGTAYTKKADLEEYLEYLADIKNRDHNKLGRDMDLFTTVDVIGQGLPLFMPKGTKMIQKLQRWIEDLEDNEWGYVRTRTPLMAKSDLYKISDHWGHYKEGMFILGEDDEDENGNSVSGRDIFALRPMTCPFQYYVYKARQKSYRDLPYRMGETSTLFRNEDSGEMHGLTRVRQFTISEGHLVCTPEQIADEFKNCVRLAKYCLETLGLEEDVTYRMSKWDPEHPDKYLGDAEEWDRVEGAMREILDDIGMKYTEEAGEAAFYGPKLDIQAKNVYGKEDTMITIQLDMFLAERFDMYYIDQNGDKKRPYIIHRTSLGCYERTLAWLIEKYAGKFPTWLCPEQVRVLPISDKYMDYAQSVLAELKKNGIDATVDGRSEKIGYKIREARMDKLPYMLVVGGKEEEAGLVSVRSRFAGDEGQKPLADFINDICQEIRTKEIRKELPEDEKK
;
A
#
# COMPACT_ATOMS: atom_id res chain seq x y z
N MET A 1 10.82 14.16 -1.90
CA MET A 1 9.57 14.45 -1.19
C MET A 1 8.55 13.50 -1.71
N ALA A 2 8.01 12.63 -0.90
CA ALA A 2 6.86 11.86 -1.30
C ALA A 2 5.65 12.76 -1.05
N PHE A 3 5.12 13.39 -2.10
CA PHE A 3 3.78 13.94 -2.02
C PHE A 3 2.81 12.77 -2.15
N SER A 4 2.03 12.55 -1.13
CA SER A 4 0.78 11.79 -1.26
C SER A 4 -0.18 12.62 -2.10
N PRO A 5 -1.05 12.04 -2.93
CA PRO A 5 -2.04 12.79 -3.68
C PRO A 5 -2.88 13.64 -2.72
N ASP A 6 -3.17 14.85 -3.17
CA ASP A 6 -3.95 15.88 -2.48
C ASP A 6 -5.29 15.30 -1.97
N PRO A 7 -5.60 15.35 -0.67
CA PRO A 7 -6.87 14.89 -0.15
C PRO A 7 -8.06 15.77 -0.55
N THR A 8 -7.84 16.95 -1.17
CA THR A 8 -8.92 17.86 -1.60
C THR A 8 -9.54 17.49 -2.94
N ASN A 9 -9.10 16.38 -3.56
CA ASN A 9 -9.64 16.00 -4.84
C ASN A 9 -10.96 15.26 -4.67
N GLU A 10 -12.07 15.94 -4.81
CA GLU A 10 -13.40 15.36 -5.12
C GLU A 10 -13.43 14.66 -6.50
N GLY A 11 -12.31 14.16 -6.97
CA GLY A 11 -12.16 13.40 -8.19
C GLY A 11 -11.80 11.96 -7.86
N GLY A 12 -12.74 11.05 -8.05
CA GLY A 12 -12.61 9.65 -7.68
C GLY A 12 -11.35 9.00 -8.21
N THR A 13 -10.69 8.27 -7.36
CA THR A 13 -9.65 7.31 -7.74
C THR A 13 -10.25 6.18 -8.54
N ALA A 14 -9.89 6.09 -9.82
CA ALA A 14 -10.21 4.92 -10.64
C ALA A 14 -9.29 3.78 -10.22
N TYR A 15 -9.86 2.71 -9.68
CA TYR A 15 -9.15 1.45 -9.57
C TYR A 15 -9.43 0.65 -10.84
N GLU A 16 -8.47 0.59 -11.76
CA GLU A 16 -8.53 -0.30 -12.91
C GLU A 16 -8.44 -1.76 -12.46
N PHE A 17 -9.59 -2.42 -12.47
CA PHE A 17 -9.66 -3.88 -12.42
C PHE A 17 -9.95 -4.38 -13.82
N THR A 18 -8.93 -4.73 -14.58
CA THR A 18 -8.97 -5.31 -15.94
C THR A 18 -9.75 -4.49 -16.99
N PRO A 19 -9.43 -4.58 -18.29
CA PRO A 19 -9.77 -3.57 -19.31
C PRO A 19 -11.26 -3.45 -19.69
N LEU A 20 -12.21 -3.83 -18.82
CA LEU A 20 -13.65 -3.84 -19.20
C LEU A 20 -14.64 -3.32 -18.16
N LEU A 21 -14.20 -2.94 -16.96
CA LEU A 21 -15.08 -2.35 -15.95
C LEU A 21 -14.31 -1.25 -15.21
N THR A 22 -14.48 -0.02 -15.65
CA THR A 22 -13.96 1.14 -14.93
C THR A 22 -14.95 1.50 -13.83
N TRP A 23 -14.54 1.38 -12.58
CA TRP A 23 -15.32 1.80 -11.43
C TRP A 23 -14.85 3.19 -11.03
N TYR A 24 -15.74 4.19 -11.13
CA TYR A 24 -15.48 5.52 -10.61
C TYR A 24 -16.04 5.62 -9.19
N VAL A 25 -15.20 6.04 -8.26
CA VAL A 25 -15.63 6.44 -6.91
C VAL A 25 -15.76 7.96 -6.89
N ARG A 26 -16.96 8.47 -6.99
CA ARG A 26 -17.27 9.88 -6.73
C ARG A 26 -18.04 9.92 -5.42
N GLY A 27 -17.44 10.52 -4.39
CA GLY A 27 -18.13 10.60 -3.10
C GLY A 27 -18.45 9.25 -2.47
N GLY A 28 -17.55 8.23 -2.56
CA GLY A 28 -17.76 6.93 -1.91
C GLY A 28 -18.67 5.93 -2.64
N PHE A 29 -19.06 6.21 -3.89
CA PHE A 29 -20.00 5.35 -4.64
C PHE A 29 -19.32 4.55 -5.75
N PHE A 30 -19.77 3.31 -5.94
CA PHE A 30 -19.47 2.51 -7.12
C PHE A 30 -20.60 2.64 -8.13
N VAL A 31 -20.36 3.32 -9.27
CA VAL A 31 -21.29 3.40 -10.40
C VAL A 31 -20.75 2.55 -11.53
N CYS A 32 -21.53 1.57 -11.99
CA CYS A 32 -21.19 0.76 -13.15
C CYS A 32 -21.75 1.44 -14.41
N ILE A 33 -20.88 1.96 -15.29
CA ILE A 33 -21.31 2.50 -16.58
C ILE A 33 -20.95 1.48 -17.66
N LEU A 34 -21.96 0.95 -18.32
CA LEU A 34 -21.79 0.15 -19.55
C LEU A 34 -21.71 1.11 -20.75
N PRO A 35 -20.81 0.91 -21.71
CA PRO A 35 -20.76 1.74 -22.90
C PRO A 35 -21.94 1.42 -23.82
N GLY A 36 -22.93 2.31 -23.86
CA GLY A 36 -24.04 2.25 -24.78
C GLY A 36 -23.68 2.88 -26.13
N ASN A 37 -23.82 2.14 -27.23
CA ASN A 37 -23.71 2.62 -28.59
C ASN A 37 -24.85 3.58 -28.92
N VAL A 38 -24.56 4.86 -29.02
CA VAL A 38 -25.47 5.86 -29.61
C VAL A 38 -25.29 5.82 -31.12
N ARG A 39 -26.28 5.31 -31.85
CA ARG A 39 -26.50 5.65 -33.26
C ARG A 39 -27.78 6.45 -33.36
N SER A 40 -27.63 7.73 -33.70
CA SER A 40 -28.72 8.59 -34.14
C SER A 40 -29.11 8.26 -35.57
N SER A 41 -30.40 8.08 -35.81
CA SER A 41 -31.00 8.42 -37.12
C SER A 41 -32.41 8.85 -36.94
N SER A 42 -32.64 10.10 -37.32
CA SER A 42 -33.93 10.74 -37.52
C SER A 42 -34.65 10.14 -38.71
N ASP A 43 -35.93 9.93 -38.69
CA ASP A 43 -36.97 10.67 -39.37
C ASP A 43 -38.28 9.86 -39.56
N LYS A 44 -39.32 10.53 -39.15
CA LYS A 44 -40.68 10.70 -39.74
C LYS A 44 -41.53 9.55 -40.24
N GLY A 45 -42.72 9.45 -39.68
CA GLY A 45 -43.87 9.77 -40.48
C GLY A 45 -45.04 8.77 -40.44
N PHE A 46 -46.07 9.10 -39.74
CA PHE A 46 -47.50 9.06 -40.10
C PHE A 46 -48.24 7.74 -40.43
N ASN A 47 -49.26 7.55 -39.62
CA ASN A 47 -50.68 7.26 -39.88
C ASN A 47 -51.22 5.83 -40.07
N ASP A 48 -52.03 5.49 -39.10
CA ASP A 48 -53.52 5.32 -39.16
C ASP A 48 -54.09 4.06 -39.82
N GLY A 49 -55.02 3.44 -39.11
CA GLY A 49 -56.19 2.88 -39.71
C GLY A 49 -56.49 1.39 -39.48
N SER A 50 -57.24 1.15 -38.42
CA SER A 50 -58.47 0.33 -38.40
C SER A 50 -58.52 -1.14 -38.80
N LEU A 51 -58.93 -1.95 -37.85
CA LEU A 51 -60.08 -2.90 -37.79
C LEU A 51 -60.18 -4.06 -38.81
N ALA A 52 -60.43 -5.20 -38.18
CA ALA A 52 -61.41 -6.24 -38.54
C ALA A 52 -60.90 -7.57 -39.13
N GLY A 53 -60.93 -8.59 -38.28
CA GLY A 53 -61.64 -9.81 -38.37
C GLY A 53 -61.45 -10.76 -39.58
N ALA A 54 -61.02 -11.96 -39.31
CA ALA A 54 -61.56 -13.26 -39.65
C ALA A 54 -60.51 -14.38 -39.63
N ALA A 55 -60.71 -15.46 -38.94
CA ALA A 55 -60.13 -16.77 -39.17
C ALA A 55 -61.00 -17.58 -40.13
N PRO A 56 -60.56 -18.80 -40.54
CA PRO A 56 -59.26 -19.44 -40.68
C PRO A 56 -59.06 -20.00 -42.09
N GLY A 57 -57.83 -20.20 -42.47
CA GLY A 57 -57.47 -20.94 -43.67
C GLY A 57 -56.20 -21.77 -43.47
N PHE A 58 -56.35 -23.08 -43.43
CA PHE A 58 -55.25 -24.03 -43.52
C PHE A 58 -54.51 -23.87 -44.86
N VAL A 59 -53.22 -23.53 -44.78
CA VAL A 59 -52.27 -23.78 -45.88
C VAL A 59 -51.06 -24.45 -45.31
N LYS A 60 -50.85 -25.70 -45.71
CA LYS A 60 -49.59 -26.40 -45.57
C LYS A 60 -48.50 -25.74 -46.44
N GLY A 61 -47.43 -25.34 -45.84
CA GLY A 61 -46.22 -24.88 -46.51
C GLY A 61 -45.13 -24.74 -45.49
N GLY A 62 -44.48 -25.87 -45.13
CA GLY A 62 -43.33 -25.83 -44.25
C GLY A 62 -42.12 -25.24 -45.00
N SER A 63 -41.75 -24.03 -44.71
CA SER A 63 -40.39 -23.56 -44.83
C SER A 63 -39.68 -24.01 -43.54
N ALA A 64 -38.76 -24.92 -43.66
CA ALA A 64 -37.80 -25.20 -42.58
C ALA A 64 -37.05 -23.91 -42.35
N GLU A 65 -37.33 -23.24 -41.24
CA GLU A 65 -36.45 -22.23 -40.69
C GLU A 65 -35.10 -22.90 -40.53
N LYS A 66 -34.07 -22.41 -41.25
CA LYS A 66 -32.69 -22.78 -41.02
C LYS A 66 -32.42 -22.42 -39.56
N ARG A 67 -32.39 -23.39 -38.66
CA ARG A 67 -31.81 -23.21 -37.33
C ARG A 67 -30.40 -22.71 -37.53
N GLU A 68 -30.10 -21.50 -37.14
CA GLU A 68 -28.73 -20.99 -37.11
C GLU A 68 -27.97 -21.79 -36.05
N ILE A 69 -27.00 -22.57 -36.48
CA ILE A 69 -26.13 -23.33 -35.57
C ILE A 69 -25.16 -22.33 -34.97
N MET A 70 -25.17 -22.20 -33.66
CA MET A 70 -24.29 -21.33 -32.89
C MET A 70 -22.93 -22.04 -32.70
N LYS A 71 -21.82 -21.35 -33.02
CA LYS A 71 -20.47 -21.84 -32.87
C LYS A 71 -19.80 -21.21 -31.63
N VAL A 72 -19.45 -22.03 -30.66
CA VAL A 72 -18.70 -21.61 -29.48
C VAL A 72 -17.24 -22.04 -29.59
N THR A 73 -16.33 -21.09 -29.72
CA THR A 73 -14.87 -21.35 -29.85
C THR A 73 -14.26 -21.28 -28.43
N LEU A 74 -13.52 -22.33 -28.04
CA LEU A 74 -12.87 -22.41 -26.72
C LEU A 74 -11.45 -21.81 -26.76
N LYS A 75 -10.87 -21.56 -25.59
CA LYS A 75 -9.54 -20.94 -25.43
C LYS A 75 -8.41 -21.70 -26.16
N ASP A 76 -8.52 -23.02 -26.31
CA ASP A 76 -7.55 -23.87 -26.99
C ASP A 76 -7.72 -23.88 -28.54
N GLY A 77 -8.67 -23.09 -29.07
CA GLY A 77 -9.00 -23.00 -30.47
C GLY A 77 -9.94 -24.11 -30.97
N SER A 78 -10.32 -25.08 -30.12
CA SER A 78 -11.37 -26.03 -30.44
C SER A 78 -12.74 -25.33 -30.42
N PHE A 79 -13.74 -25.91 -31.07
CA PHE A 79 -15.10 -25.35 -31.07
C PHE A 79 -16.16 -26.44 -30.90
N LYS A 80 -17.29 -26.03 -30.41
CA LYS A 80 -18.53 -26.81 -30.35
C LYS A 80 -19.67 -26.06 -31.03
N GLU A 81 -20.62 -26.80 -31.61
CA GLU A 81 -21.76 -26.28 -32.31
C GLU A 81 -23.05 -26.68 -31.57
N TYR A 82 -23.93 -25.70 -31.36
CA TYR A 82 -25.20 -25.88 -30.66
C TYR A 82 -26.36 -25.37 -31.53
N ASP A 83 -27.47 -26.09 -31.48
CA ASP A 83 -28.67 -25.78 -32.25
C ASP A 83 -29.71 -24.96 -31.50
N GLN A 84 -29.38 -24.54 -30.23
CA GLN A 84 -30.21 -23.71 -29.38
C GLN A 84 -29.34 -22.90 -28.41
N PRO A 85 -29.81 -21.73 -27.93
CA PRO A 85 -29.13 -20.97 -26.87
C PRO A 85 -28.92 -21.82 -25.64
N MET A 86 -27.73 -21.69 -25.02
CA MET A 86 -27.36 -22.43 -23.82
C MET A 86 -26.71 -21.49 -22.79
N SER A 87 -26.87 -21.81 -21.50
CA SER A 87 -26.11 -21.09 -20.49
C SER A 87 -24.61 -21.48 -20.55
N ILE A 88 -23.76 -20.57 -20.11
CA ILE A 88 -22.30 -20.86 -20.00
C ILE A 88 -22.09 -22.10 -19.10
N TYR A 89 -22.91 -22.28 -18.06
CA TYR A 89 -22.83 -23.48 -17.21
C TYR A 89 -23.18 -24.76 -17.94
N ASP A 90 -24.23 -24.76 -18.78
CA ASP A 90 -24.63 -25.94 -19.54
C ASP A 90 -23.58 -26.28 -20.61
N ILE A 91 -22.96 -25.28 -21.23
CA ILE A 91 -21.83 -25.47 -22.15
C ILE A 91 -20.64 -26.10 -21.38
N ALA A 92 -20.31 -25.60 -20.17
CA ALA A 92 -19.26 -26.17 -19.34
C ALA A 92 -19.58 -27.63 -18.96
N LEU A 93 -20.86 -27.95 -18.69
CA LEU A 93 -21.33 -29.30 -18.39
C LEU A 93 -21.24 -30.24 -19.59
N ASP A 94 -21.58 -29.75 -20.79
CA ASP A 94 -21.42 -30.49 -22.03
C ASP A 94 -19.95 -30.75 -22.41
N ILE A 95 -19.05 -29.85 -22.04
CA ILE A 95 -17.60 -30.09 -22.18
C ILE A 95 -17.14 -31.16 -21.21
N SER A 96 -17.49 -31.03 -19.92
CA SER A 96 -17.11 -31.98 -18.87
C SER A 96 -17.83 -31.69 -17.55
N GLU A 97 -18.40 -32.72 -16.92
CA GLU A 97 -18.94 -32.62 -15.56
C GLU A 97 -17.88 -32.13 -14.54
N GLY A 98 -16.61 -32.53 -14.76
CA GLY A 98 -15.49 -32.09 -13.92
C GLY A 98 -15.27 -30.59 -14.01
N LEU A 99 -15.31 -30.03 -15.22
CA LEU A 99 -15.17 -28.59 -15.49
C LEU A 99 -16.35 -27.81 -14.91
N ALA A 100 -17.58 -28.21 -15.16
CA ALA A 100 -18.78 -27.57 -14.64
C ALA A 100 -18.80 -27.53 -13.09
N ARG A 101 -18.23 -28.56 -12.44
CA ARG A 101 -18.14 -28.63 -10.95
C ARG A 101 -17.19 -27.59 -10.35
N VAL A 102 -16.13 -27.18 -11.07
CA VAL A 102 -15.11 -26.23 -10.61
C VAL A 102 -15.21 -24.87 -11.28
N ALA A 103 -16.09 -24.71 -12.27
CA ALA A 103 -16.35 -23.45 -12.95
C ALA A 103 -16.85 -22.39 -11.96
N CYS A 104 -16.28 -21.21 -12.05
CA CYS A 104 -16.65 -20.07 -11.24
C CYS A 104 -17.38 -19.00 -12.07
N VAL A 105 -16.84 -18.63 -13.24
CA VAL A 105 -17.38 -17.65 -14.20
C VAL A 105 -17.01 -18.03 -15.62
N GLY A 106 -17.61 -17.41 -16.62
CA GLY A 106 -17.20 -17.49 -18.02
C GLY A 106 -16.62 -16.16 -18.49
N GLU A 107 -15.62 -16.26 -19.38
CA GLU A 107 -15.12 -15.12 -20.15
C GLU A 107 -15.67 -15.24 -21.57
N LEU A 108 -16.66 -14.42 -21.89
CA LEU A 108 -17.38 -14.41 -23.18
C LEU A 108 -16.88 -13.23 -24.01
N ASP A 109 -16.21 -13.50 -25.14
CA ASP A 109 -15.62 -12.48 -26.02
C ASP A 109 -14.73 -11.46 -25.28
N GLY A 110 -14.00 -11.93 -24.26
CA GLY A 110 -13.11 -11.11 -23.41
C GLY A 110 -13.80 -10.46 -22.19
N GLU A 111 -15.11 -10.59 -22.04
CA GLU A 111 -15.85 -10.07 -20.89
C GLU A 111 -16.19 -11.17 -19.88
N VAL A 112 -15.96 -10.88 -18.58
CA VAL A 112 -16.33 -11.80 -17.50
C VAL A 112 -17.84 -11.78 -17.28
N LYS A 113 -18.49 -12.95 -17.42
CA LYS A 113 -19.93 -13.14 -17.27
C LYS A 113 -20.26 -14.21 -16.22
N ASP A 114 -21.44 -14.07 -15.60
CA ASP A 114 -22.00 -15.12 -14.74
C ASP A 114 -22.26 -16.41 -15.54
N LEU A 115 -22.08 -17.57 -14.92
CA LEU A 115 -22.31 -18.86 -15.55
C LEU A 115 -23.77 -19.08 -16.05
N ARG A 116 -24.73 -18.29 -15.55
CA ARG A 116 -26.13 -18.30 -15.94
C ARG A 116 -26.39 -17.54 -17.24
N THR A 117 -25.42 -16.76 -17.71
CA THR A 117 -25.53 -16.00 -18.96
C THR A 117 -25.82 -16.91 -20.12
N ILE A 118 -26.85 -16.58 -20.89
CA ILE A 118 -27.21 -17.33 -22.10
C ILE A 118 -26.33 -16.87 -23.25
N VAL A 119 -25.76 -17.85 -23.92
CA VAL A 119 -25.03 -17.70 -25.19
C VAL A 119 -26.01 -18.03 -26.29
N ASP A 120 -26.24 -17.10 -27.21
CA ASP A 120 -27.25 -17.20 -28.28
C ASP A 120 -26.69 -16.90 -29.68
N LYS A 121 -25.38 -16.65 -29.80
CA LYS A 121 -24.66 -16.33 -31.03
C LYS A 121 -23.25 -16.89 -31.01
N ASP A 122 -22.59 -16.89 -32.19
CA ASP A 122 -21.18 -17.24 -32.30
C ASP A 122 -20.33 -16.40 -31.36
N CYS A 123 -19.44 -17.05 -30.60
CA CYS A 123 -18.61 -16.40 -29.60
C CYS A 123 -17.32 -17.15 -29.31
N THR A 124 -16.44 -16.48 -28.58
CA THR A 124 -15.29 -17.09 -27.89
C THR A 124 -15.61 -17.23 -26.43
N LEU A 125 -15.49 -18.45 -25.88
CA LEU A 125 -15.78 -18.74 -24.49
C LEU A 125 -14.60 -19.40 -23.78
N ASN A 126 -14.21 -18.85 -22.64
CA ASN A 126 -13.26 -19.44 -21.70
C ASN A 126 -13.94 -19.67 -20.35
N ILE A 127 -13.91 -20.92 -19.85
CA ILE A 127 -14.47 -21.27 -18.53
C ILE A 127 -13.39 -21.04 -17.50
N LEU A 128 -13.62 -20.08 -16.60
CA LEU A 128 -12.69 -19.68 -15.56
C LEU A 128 -12.99 -20.39 -14.25
N THR A 129 -11.94 -20.92 -13.62
CA THR A 129 -11.99 -21.59 -12.31
C THR A 129 -11.39 -20.71 -11.23
N PHE A 130 -11.30 -21.22 -10.00
CA PHE A 130 -10.68 -20.52 -8.87
C PHE A 130 -9.20 -20.12 -9.13
N ASP A 131 -8.52 -20.75 -10.06
CA ASP A 131 -7.12 -20.44 -10.37
C ASP A 131 -6.95 -19.09 -11.09
N SER A 132 -8.03 -18.54 -11.67
CA SER A 132 -8.07 -17.20 -12.27
C SER A 132 -8.54 -16.14 -11.25
N ASP A 133 -8.14 -14.88 -11.46
CA ASP A 133 -8.54 -13.79 -10.56
C ASP A 133 -10.05 -13.52 -10.59
N ALA A 134 -10.68 -13.60 -11.76
CA ALA A 134 -12.13 -13.49 -11.87
C ALA A 134 -12.85 -14.64 -11.16
N GLY A 135 -12.31 -15.86 -11.26
CA GLY A 135 -12.83 -17.02 -10.54
C GLY A 135 -12.68 -16.91 -9.02
N LYS A 136 -11.53 -16.42 -8.54
CA LYS A 136 -11.31 -16.11 -7.10
C LYS A 136 -12.31 -15.08 -6.61
N LYS A 137 -12.53 -13.99 -7.38
CA LYS A 137 -13.48 -12.93 -7.04
C LYS A 137 -14.90 -13.48 -6.89
N ALA A 138 -15.41 -14.22 -7.87
CA ALA A 138 -16.76 -14.80 -7.81
C ALA A 138 -16.92 -15.80 -6.65
N TYR A 139 -15.91 -16.61 -6.40
CA TYR A 139 -15.89 -17.57 -5.29
C TYR A 139 -15.98 -16.86 -3.93
N ARG A 140 -15.12 -15.84 -3.72
CA ARG A 140 -15.06 -15.04 -2.49
C ARG A 140 -16.30 -14.17 -2.32
N HIS A 141 -16.83 -13.61 -3.40
CA HIS A 141 -18.07 -12.86 -3.39
C HIS A 141 -19.27 -13.74 -2.98
N THR A 142 -19.30 -14.99 -3.43
CA THR A 142 -20.30 -15.95 -2.96
C THR A 142 -20.14 -16.25 -1.47
N CYS A 143 -18.90 -16.30 -0.95
CA CYS A 143 -18.67 -16.43 0.49
C CYS A 143 -19.14 -15.21 1.28
N ALA A 144 -19.07 -13.99 0.71
CA ALA A 144 -19.63 -12.79 1.33
C ALA A 144 -21.16 -12.88 1.47
N HIS A 145 -21.87 -13.42 0.46
CA HIS A 145 -23.33 -13.71 0.58
C HIS A 145 -23.63 -14.77 1.63
N VAL A 146 -22.81 -15.83 1.72
CA VAL A 146 -22.94 -16.84 2.80
C VAL A 146 -22.74 -16.22 4.17
N LEU A 147 -21.78 -15.29 4.30
CA LEU A 147 -21.56 -14.52 5.54
C LEU A 147 -22.78 -13.67 5.86
N ALA A 148 -23.29 -12.90 4.88
CA ALA A 148 -24.47 -12.04 5.07
C ALA A 148 -25.71 -12.85 5.52
N GLN A 149 -25.97 -14.00 4.89
CA GLN A 149 -27.04 -14.90 5.31
C GLN A 149 -26.81 -15.43 6.73
N ALA A 150 -25.57 -15.80 7.08
CA ALA A 150 -25.26 -16.32 8.42
C ALA A 150 -25.46 -15.24 9.50
N VAL A 151 -25.08 -13.99 9.21
CA VAL A 151 -25.31 -12.86 10.12
C VAL A 151 -26.80 -12.63 10.28
N LYS A 152 -27.58 -12.55 9.20
CA LYS A 152 -29.06 -12.37 9.27
C LYS A 152 -29.74 -13.50 10.04
N ASN A 153 -29.27 -14.74 9.91
CA ASN A 153 -29.82 -15.87 10.67
C ASN A 153 -29.59 -15.75 12.20
N LEU A 154 -28.45 -15.20 12.62
CA LEU A 154 -28.09 -15.07 14.03
C LEU A 154 -28.47 -13.69 14.62
N TYR A 155 -28.47 -12.67 13.78
CA TYR A 155 -28.75 -11.28 14.14
C TYR A 155 -29.76 -10.67 13.15
N PRO A 156 -31.06 -11.02 13.29
CA PRO A 156 -32.08 -10.59 12.33
C PRO A 156 -32.20 -9.06 12.15
N ASP A 157 -31.87 -8.30 13.19
CA ASP A 157 -31.95 -6.83 13.21
C ASP A 157 -30.75 -6.16 12.50
N ALA A 158 -29.67 -6.90 12.20
CA ALA A 158 -28.52 -6.37 11.46
C ALA A 158 -28.94 -5.92 10.06
N LYS A 159 -28.53 -4.72 9.61
CA LYS A 159 -28.83 -4.21 8.26
C LYS A 159 -27.68 -4.49 7.32
N LEU A 160 -28.02 -4.90 6.13
CA LEU A 160 -27.07 -5.23 5.08
C LEU A 160 -26.63 -3.96 4.33
N THR A 161 -25.31 -3.88 4.05
CA THR A 161 -24.78 -2.81 3.20
C THR A 161 -24.07 -3.39 1.96
N ILE A 162 -22.76 -3.50 1.96
CA ILE A 162 -21.96 -4.01 0.83
C ILE A 162 -21.02 -5.15 1.26
N GLY A 163 -20.77 -6.11 0.35
CA GLY A 163 -19.93 -7.27 0.60
C GLY A 163 -19.04 -7.68 -0.58
N PRO A 164 -18.05 -6.87 -0.98
CA PRO A 164 -17.21 -7.18 -2.12
C PRO A 164 -16.17 -8.27 -1.81
N ALA A 165 -15.71 -8.93 -2.87
CA ALA A 165 -14.47 -9.68 -2.84
C ALA A 165 -13.26 -8.72 -2.94
N ILE A 166 -12.21 -9.04 -2.21
CA ILE A 166 -10.90 -8.38 -2.25
C ILE A 166 -9.82 -9.40 -2.63
N ASP A 167 -8.61 -8.97 -2.90
CA ASP A 167 -7.54 -9.82 -3.48
C ASP A 167 -7.32 -11.13 -2.73
N ASN A 168 -7.23 -11.11 -1.40
CA ASN A 168 -6.99 -12.30 -0.61
C ASN A 168 -8.17 -12.73 0.28
N GLY A 169 -9.38 -12.19 -0.01
CA GLY A 169 -10.54 -12.50 0.82
C GLY A 169 -11.81 -11.83 0.35
N TYR A 170 -12.64 -11.52 1.31
CA TYR A 170 -13.87 -10.75 1.17
C TYR A 170 -14.16 -10.04 2.48
N TYR A 171 -15.01 -9.03 2.44
CA TYR A 171 -15.63 -8.49 3.65
C TYR A 171 -17.12 -8.27 3.44
N TYR A 172 -17.81 -7.98 4.51
CA TYR A 172 -19.19 -7.50 4.47
C TYR A 172 -19.40 -6.49 5.60
N ASP A 173 -20.05 -5.37 5.28
CA ASP A 173 -20.38 -4.31 6.23
C ASP A 173 -21.83 -4.46 6.71
N PHE A 174 -22.02 -4.34 8.02
CA PHE A 174 -23.31 -4.48 8.66
C PHE A 174 -23.56 -3.29 9.60
N ASP A 175 -24.78 -2.77 9.59
CA ASP A 175 -25.22 -1.91 10.68
C ASP A 175 -25.66 -2.79 11.85
N MET A 176 -24.75 -3.03 12.76
CA MET A 176 -24.91 -3.84 13.96
C MET A 176 -23.81 -3.51 14.99
N PRO A 177 -23.96 -3.90 16.28
CA PRO A 177 -22.89 -3.76 17.26
C PRO A 177 -21.60 -4.51 16.89
N SER A 178 -20.45 -4.01 17.38
CA SER A 178 -19.16 -4.67 17.21
C SER A 178 -19.16 -6.11 17.75
N LEU A 179 -18.41 -6.99 17.09
CA LEU A 179 -18.35 -8.42 17.39
C LEU A 179 -17.01 -8.81 18.02
N ASP A 180 -17.08 -9.70 18.99
CA ASP A 180 -15.93 -10.38 19.56
C ASP A 180 -15.57 -11.67 18.79
N ARG A 181 -14.54 -12.39 19.23
CA ARG A 181 -14.10 -13.62 18.59
C ARG A 181 -15.12 -14.75 18.71
N ASP A 182 -15.81 -14.85 19.83
CA ASP A 182 -16.82 -15.91 20.05
C ASP A 182 -18.02 -15.73 19.11
N ALA A 183 -18.43 -14.49 18.86
CA ALA A 183 -19.46 -14.15 17.89
C ALA A 183 -19.03 -14.52 16.46
N LEU A 184 -17.78 -14.22 16.05
CA LEU A 184 -17.25 -14.62 14.74
C LEU A 184 -17.23 -16.16 14.60
N ASP A 185 -16.84 -16.88 15.63
CA ASP A 185 -16.85 -18.36 15.62
C ASP A 185 -18.28 -18.94 15.55
N ALA A 186 -19.28 -18.26 16.12
CA ALA A 186 -20.69 -18.62 15.97
C ALA A 186 -21.18 -18.41 14.53
N ILE A 187 -20.82 -17.27 13.91
CA ILE A 187 -21.12 -16.97 12.49
C ILE A 187 -20.48 -18.02 11.58
N GLU A 188 -19.20 -18.38 11.80
CA GLU A 188 -18.55 -19.45 11.02
C GLU A 188 -19.28 -20.79 11.10
N LYS A 189 -19.80 -21.14 12.27
CA LYS A 189 -20.61 -22.37 12.44
C LYS A 189 -21.88 -22.31 11.63
N GLU A 190 -22.54 -21.16 11.57
CA GLU A 190 -23.74 -20.96 10.77
C GLU A 190 -23.42 -20.98 9.26
N MET A 191 -22.35 -20.32 8.82
CA MET A 191 -21.86 -20.39 7.44
C MET A 191 -21.62 -21.84 7.00
N LYS A 192 -21.02 -22.67 7.86
CA LYS A 192 -20.81 -24.11 7.58
C LYS A 192 -22.12 -24.86 7.37
N LYS A 193 -23.21 -24.51 8.08
CA LYS A 193 -24.52 -25.11 7.88
C LYS A 193 -25.11 -24.72 6.53
N ILE A 194 -25.04 -23.43 6.17
CA ILE A 194 -25.50 -22.89 4.88
C ILE A 194 -24.78 -23.57 3.71
N ILE A 195 -23.44 -23.65 3.78
CA ILE A 195 -22.63 -24.32 2.76
C ILE A 195 -22.99 -25.80 2.63
N LYS A 196 -23.19 -26.50 3.78
CA LYS A 196 -23.56 -27.92 3.79
C LYS A 196 -24.92 -28.15 3.15
N LYS A 197 -25.88 -27.23 3.31
CA LYS A 197 -27.19 -27.28 2.66
C LYS A 197 -27.03 -27.24 1.13
N GLY A 198 -26.10 -26.43 0.64
CA GLY A 198 -25.73 -26.39 -0.78
C GLY A 198 -26.78 -25.74 -1.65
N ASP A 199 -27.41 -24.68 -1.17
CA ASP A 199 -28.42 -23.94 -1.90
C ASP A 199 -27.88 -23.42 -3.23
N ARG A 200 -28.72 -23.48 -4.25
CA ARG A 200 -28.45 -22.82 -5.54
C ARG A 200 -28.63 -21.31 -5.36
N LEU A 201 -27.81 -20.57 -6.08
CA LEU A 201 -28.00 -19.13 -6.22
C LEU A 201 -28.78 -18.88 -7.52
N GLU A 202 -29.92 -18.27 -7.42
CA GLU A 202 -30.76 -17.92 -8.57
C GLU A 202 -30.66 -16.43 -8.82
N ARG A 203 -30.36 -16.03 -10.06
CA ARG A 203 -30.28 -14.63 -10.49
C ARG A 203 -31.57 -14.24 -11.18
N TYR A 204 -32.16 -13.10 -10.81
CA TYR A 204 -33.30 -12.48 -11.47
C TYR A 204 -33.14 -10.95 -11.46
N THR A 205 -33.94 -10.26 -12.26
CA THR A 205 -33.96 -8.80 -12.33
C THR A 205 -35.32 -8.26 -11.89
N LEU A 206 -35.30 -7.07 -11.31
CA LEU A 206 -36.49 -6.32 -10.91
C LEU A 206 -36.40 -4.90 -11.46
N SER A 207 -37.55 -4.29 -11.71
CA SER A 207 -37.62 -2.84 -11.90
C SER A 207 -37.26 -2.12 -10.61
N LYS A 208 -36.86 -0.85 -10.70
CA LYS A 208 -36.47 -0.03 -9.55
C LYS A 208 -37.58 0.02 -8.48
N ASP A 209 -38.84 0.20 -8.88
CA ASP A 209 -39.98 0.25 -7.95
C ASP A 209 -40.17 -1.09 -7.20
N GLU A 210 -40.07 -2.21 -7.92
CA GLU A 210 -40.20 -3.55 -7.32
C GLU A 210 -39.00 -3.83 -6.37
N ALA A 211 -37.79 -3.40 -6.74
CA ALA A 211 -36.60 -3.53 -5.95
C ALA A 211 -36.67 -2.73 -4.63
N ILE A 212 -37.09 -1.46 -4.68
CA ILE A 212 -37.33 -0.61 -3.51
C ILE A 212 -38.35 -1.25 -2.59
N LYS A 213 -39.50 -1.70 -3.17
CA LYS A 213 -40.57 -2.36 -2.41
C LYS A 213 -40.02 -3.61 -1.68
N LEU A 214 -39.32 -4.48 -2.40
CA LEU A 214 -38.77 -5.71 -1.83
C LEU A 214 -37.79 -5.43 -0.68
N MET A 215 -36.85 -4.47 -0.84
CA MET A 215 -35.89 -4.13 0.19
C MET A 215 -36.51 -3.40 1.37
N THR A 216 -37.54 -2.59 1.14
CA THR A 216 -38.34 -1.97 2.22
C THR A 216 -39.11 -3.01 3.04
N GLU A 217 -39.74 -3.99 2.40
CA GLU A 217 -40.46 -5.09 3.08
C GLU A 217 -39.50 -5.98 3.89
N ARG A 218 -38.20 -6.04 3.50
CA ARG A 218 -37.17 -6.76 4.20
C ARG A 218 -36.41 -5.93 5.25
N ASP A 219 -36.79 -4.66 5.42
CA ASP A 219 -36.18 -3.72 6.37
C ASP A 219 -34.65 -3.54 6.15
N GLU A 220 -34.25 -3.32 4.85
CA GLU A 220 -32.88 -3.11 4.43
C GLU A 220 -32.67 -1.68 3.88
N PRO A 221 -32.60 -0.66 4.77
CA PRO A 221 -32.61 0.76 4.37
C PRO A 221 -31.41 1.15 3.49
N TYR A 222 -30.21 0.61 3.78
CA TYR A 222 -29.04 0.91 2.97
C TYR A 222 -29.14 0.35 1.53
N LYS A 223 -29.83 -0.79 1.37
CA LYS A 223 -30.12 -1.31 0.02
C LYS A 223 -31.13 -0.45 -0.72
N VAL A 224 -32.13 0.08 -0.03
CA VAL A 224 -33.06 1.04 -0.61
C VAL A 224 -32.33 2.29 -1.08
N GLU A 225 -31.48 2.88 -0.22
CA GLU A 225 -30.66 4.04 -0.55
C GLU A 225 -29.80 3.79 -1.80
N MET A 226 -29.11 2.64 -1.87
CA MET A 226 -28.30 2.28 -3.03
C MET A 226 -29.13 2.13 -4.31
N ILE A 227 -30.33 1.55 -4.22
CA ILE A 227 -31.23 1.35 -5.36
C ILE A 227 -31.77 2.70 -5.87
N GLU A 228 -32.09 3.64 -4.97
CA GLU A 228 -32.59 4.97 -5.33
C GLU A 228 -31.61 5.77 -6.19
N GLU A 229 -30.32 5.51 -6.09
CA GLU A 229 -29.26 6.16 -6.86
C GLU A 229 -29.13 5.63 -8.30
N HIS A 230 -29.70 4.45 -8.60
CA HIS A 230 -29.70 3.93 -9.97
C HIS A 230 -30.71 4.69 -10.87
N PRO A 231 -30.43 4.81 -12.18
CA PRO A 231 -31.40 5.35 -13.15
C PRO A 231 -32.72 4.57 -13.14
N ASP A 232 -33.83 5.27 -13.35
CA ASP A 232 -35.19 4.65 -13.34
C ASP A 232 -35.42 3.62 -14.46
N THR A 233 -34.56 3.64 -15.48
CA THR A 233 -34.60 2.72 -16.63
C THR A 233 -33.83 1.42 -16.42
N ASP A 234 -33.15 1.25 -15.29
CA ASP A 234 -32.29 0.09 -15.04
C ASP A 234 -33.13 -1.12 -14.58
N GLU A 235 -32.80 -2.27 -15.14
CA GLU A 235 -33.15 -3.58 -14.55
C GLU A 235 -32.10 -3.97 -13.52
N LEU A 236 -32.51 -4.03 -12.26
CA LEU A 236 -31.64 -4.27 -11.13
C LEU A 236 -31.53 -5.76 -10.83
N SER A 237 -30.33 -6.29 -10.72
CA SER A 237 -30.11 -7.72 -10.49
C SER A 237 -30.09 -8.09 -9.01
N PHE A 238 -30.70 -9.25 -8.74
CA PHE A 238 -30.79 -9.86 -7.43
C PHE A 238 -30.31 -11.30 -7.48
N TYR A 239 -29.77 -11.76 -6.36
CA TYR A 239 -29.43 -13.16 -6.16
C TYR A 239 -30.20 -13.71 -4.97
N GLN A 240 -30.89 -14.83 -5.19
CA GLN A 240 -31.61 -15.57 -4.16
C GLN A 240 -30.83 -16.83 -3.80
N GLN A 241 -30.57 -17.03 -2.51
CA GLN A 241 -29.88 -18.20 -1.91
C GLN A 241 -30.78 -18.79 -0.83
N GLY A 242 -31.64 -19.74 -1.19
CA GLY A 242 -32.73 -20.23 -0.31
C GLY A 242 -33.67 -19.09 0.03
N ASP A 243 -33.83 -18.75 1.32
CA ASP A 243 -34.70 -17.65 1.78
C ASP A 243 -33.97 -16.29 1.82
N PHE A 244 -32.65 -16.28 1.62
CA PHE A 244 -31.85 -15.07 1.59
C PHE A 244 -31.85 -14.44 0.19
N ILE A 245 -32.12 -13.14 0.11
CA ILE A 245 -32.15 -12.37 -1.12
C ILE A 245 -31.20 -11.17 -0.94
N GLU A 246 -30.37 -10.94 -1.95
CA GLU A 246 -29.38 -9.87 -1.97
C GLU A 246 -29.49 -9.05 -3.27
N PHE A 247 -29.50 -7.72 -3.16
CA PHE A 247 -29.29 -6.80 -4.27
C PHE A 247 -27.80 -6.78 -4.62
N CYS A 248 -27.46 -7.30 -5.80
CA CYS A 248 -26.05 -7.50 -6.19
C CYS A 248 -25.88 -7.67 -7.70
N ALA A 249 -24.82 -7.08 -8.26
CA ALA A 249 -24.48 -7.22 -9.68
C ALA A 249 -23.86 -8.61 -10.03
N GLY A 250 -23.31 -9.33 -9.06
CA GLY A 250 -22.59 -10.59 -9.29
C GLY A 250 -21.19 -10.37 -9.87
N PRO A 251 -20.57 -11.36 -10.55
CA PRO A 251 -21.05 -12.73 -10.70
C PRO A 251 -20.87 -13.61 -9.44
N HIS A 252 -21.60 -14.72 -9.39
CA HIS A 252 -21.55 -15.70 -8.30
C HIS A 252 -21.44 -17.13 -8.78
N LEU A 253 -21.01 -18.03 -7.88
CA LEU A 253 -21.06 -19.47 -8.11
C LEU A 253 -22.53 -19.94 -8.34
N MET A 254 -22.69 -21.10 -8.98
CA MET A 254 -24.02 -21.70 -9.18
C MET A 254 -24.68 -22.16 -7.89
N SER A 255 -23.90 -22.48 -6.86
CA SER A 255 -24.37 -22.90 -5.54
C SER A 255 -23.28 -22.68 -4.47
N THR A 256 -23.64 -22.82 -3.19
CA THR A 256 -22.69 -22.71 -2.09
C THR A 256 -21.78 -23.97 -1.90
N ARG A 257 -22.12 -25.10 -2.53
CA ARG A 257 -21.40 -26.39 -2.39
C ARG A 257 -19.91 -26.38 -2.74
N PRO A 258 -19.42 -25.62 -3.75
CA PRO A 258 -18.00 -25.58 -4.07
C PRO A 258 -17.12 -24.98 -2.96
N ILE A 259 -17.69 -24.22 -2.02
CA ILE A 259 -16.94 -23.60 -0.93
C ILE A 259 -16.46 -24.69 0.04
N LYS A 260 -15.15 -24.92 0.11
CA LYS A 260 -14.55 -26.02 0.90
C LYS A 260 -13.89 -25.53 2.17
N ALA A 261 -13.13 -24.46 2.10
CA ALA A 261 -12.31 -23.94 3.16
C ALA A 261 -12.47 -22.42 3.26
N PHE A 262 -12.85 -21.92 4.43
CA PHE A 262 -12.98 -20.49 4.69
C PHE A 262 -12.71 -20.21 6.16
N LYS A 263 -12.37 -18.94 6.46
CA LYS A 263 -12.14 -18.45 7.83
C LYS A 263 -12.55 -16.98 7.91
N LEU A 264 -13.24 -16.61 8.98
CA LEU A 264 -13.41 -15.21 9.35
C LEU A 264 -12.15 -14.74 10.10
N THR A 265 -11.50 -13.71 9.59
CA THR A 265 -10.18 -13.29 10.05
C THR A 265 -10.26 -12.22 11.14
N SER A 266 -11.12 -11.22 10.97
CA SER A 266 -11.27 -10.11 11.91
C SER A 266 -12.62 -9.41 11.78
N SER A 267 -12.94 -8.55 12.76
CA SER A 267 -14.00 -7.55 12.71
C SER A 267 -13.42 -6.18 13.08
N SER A 268 -13.87 -5.12 12.41
CA SER A 268 -13.46 -3.74 12.67
C SER A 268 -14.61 -2.77 12.40
N GLY A 269 -14.50 -1.53 12.89
CA GLY A 269 -15.36 -0.43 12.46
C GLY A 269 -15.02 0.01 11.04
N ALA A 270 -16.03 0.46 10.28
CA ALA A 270 -15.86 1.13 9.00
C ALA A 270 -17.00 2.15 8.83
N TYR A 271 -16.69 3.35 8.37
CA TYR A 271 -17.73 4.35 8.13
C TYR A 271 -18.51 4.04 6.85
N TRP A 272 -19.83 4.25 6.88
CA TRP A 272 -20.65 4.12 5.69
C TRP A 272 -20.13 5.04 4.58
N ARG A 273 -19.86 4.48 3.39
CA ARG A 273 -19.28 5.18 2.23
C ARG A 273 -17.89 5.77 2.45
N GLY A 274 -17.18 5.34 3.50
CA GLY A 274 -15.83 5.82 3.81
C GLY A 274 -15.77 7.23 4.42
N ASP A 275 -16.89 7.88 4.67
CA ASP A 275 -16.98 9.22 5.23
C ASP A 275 -17.13 9.14 6.76
N GLU A 276 -16.22 9.77 7.51
CA GLU A 276 -16.21 9.78 8.98
C GLU A 276 -17.41 10.48 9.62
N HIS A 277 -18.14 11.29 8.85
CA HIS A 277 -19.39 11.94 9.30
C HIS A 277 -20.60 10.99 9.23
N ASN A 278 -20.48 9.87 8.53
CA ASN A 278 -21.52 8.86 8.41
C ASN A 278 -21.46 7.85 9.56
N LYS A 279 -22.49 7.02 9.65
CA LYS A 279 -22.60 5.99 10.70
C LYS A 279 -21.47 4.98 10.60
N MET A 280 -20.87 4.66 11.75
CA MET A 280 -19.89 3.58 11.85
C MET A 280 -20.62 2.22 11.81
N LEU A 281 -20.22 1.39 10.87
CA LEU A 281 -20.68 0.03 10.63
C LEU A 281 -19.71 -0.99 11.21
N THR A 282 -20.15 -2.22 11.34
CA THR A 282 -19.30 -3.37 11.69
C THR A 282 -18.91 -4.12 10.41
N ARG A 283 -17.64 -4.06 10.05
CA ARG A 283 -17.03 -4.78 8.93
C ARG A 283 -16.48 -6.12 9.41
N ILE A 284 -16.88 -7.21 8.75
CA ILE A 284 -16.37 -8.56 9.01
C ILE A 284 -15.55 -9.02 7.81
N TYR A 285 -14.29 -9.36 8.06
CA TYR A 285 -13.37 -9.88 7.04
C TYR A 285 -13.33 -11.39 7.06
N GLY A 286 -13.22 -11.98 5.88
CA GLY A 286 -13.04 -13.41 5.71
C GLY A 286 -12.18 -13.75 4.50
N THR A 287 -11.70 -15.00 4.45
CA THR A 287 -11.00 -15.53 3.28
C THR A 287 -11.54 -16.91 2.95
N ALA A 288 -11.40 -17.34 1.69
CA ALA A 288 -11.87 -18.64 1.23
C ALA A 288 -10.98 -19.22 0.13
N TYR A 289 -10.82 -20.54 0.19
CA TYR A 289 -10.00 -21.35 -0.70
C TYR A 289 -10.72 -22.64 -1.09
N THR A 290 -10.30 -23.26 -2.18
CA THR A 290 -10.84 -24.54 -2.64
C THR A 290 -10.28 -25.73 -1.84
N LYS A 291 -9.11 -25.58 -1.21
CA LYS A 291 -8.46 -26.61 -0.40
C LYS A 291 -8.15 -26.09 0.99
N LYS A 292 -8.21 -27.01 1.98
CA LYS A 292 -7.91 -26.69 3.37
C LYS A 292 -6.43 -26.36 3.58
N ALA A 293 -5.53 -27.04 2.86
CA ALA A 293 -4.09 -26.79 2.95
C ALA A 293 -3.73 -25.36 2.52
N ASP A 294 -4.31 -24.87 1.40
CA ASP A 294 -4.07 -23.51 0.91
C ASP A 294 -4.60 -22.45 1.90
N LEU A 295 -5.72 -22.75 2.57
CA LEU A 295 -6.23 -21.88 3.65
C LEU A 295 -5.31 -21.90 4.87
N GLU A 296 -4.81 -23.05 5.30
CA GLU A 296 -3.90 -23.18 6.44
C GLU A 296 -2.59 -22.43 6.17
N GLU A 297 -1.99 -22.60 4.99
CA GLU A 297 -0.82 -21.86 4.54
C GLU A 297 -1.04 -20.32 4.59
N TYR A 298 -2.19 -19.88 4.08
CA TYR A 298 -2.53 -18.45 4.14
C TYR A 298 -2.73 -17.94 5.58
N LEU A 299 -3.33 -18.73 6.46
CA LEU A 299 -3.49 -18.33 7.86
C LEU A 299 -2.16 -18.31 8.62
N GLU A 300 -1.22 -19.21 8.31
CA GLU A 300 0.15 -19.16 8.83
C GLU A 300 0.87 -17.91 8.32
N TYR A 301 0.73 -17.59 7.03
CA TYR A 301 1.25 -16.34 6.46
C TYR A 301 0.68 -15.10 7.17
N LEU A 302 -0.64 -15.03 7.42
CA LEU A 302 -1.25 -13.91 8.17
C LEU A 302 -0.74 -13.84 9.62
N ALA A 303 -0.49 -14.97 10.25
CA ALA A 303 0.07 -15.00 11.61
C ALA A 303 1.52 -14.51 11.62
N ASP A 304 2.33 -14.87 10.63
CA ASP A 304 3.69 -14.36 10.47
C ASP A 304 3.70 -12.85 10.24
N ILE A 305 2.87 -12.33 9.32
CA ILE A 305 2.69 -10.89 9.08
C ILE A 305 2.37 -10.16 10.38
N LYS A 306 1.36 -10.63 11.12
CA LYS A 306 0.95 -10.02 12.39
C LYS A 306 2.07 -10.04 13.44
N ASN A 307 2.93 -11.04 13.41
CA ASN A 307 4.10 -11.13 14.29
C ASN A 307 5.25 -10.24 13.85
N ARG A 308 5.30 -9.85 12.56
CA ARG A 308 6.30 -8.92 12.01
C ARG A 308 5.86 -7.47 12.05
N ASP A 309 4.58 -7.19 12.28
CA ASP A 309 4.02 -5.83 12.33
C ASP A 309 4.87 -4.90 13.21
N HIS A 310 5.31 -3.77 12.61
CA HIS A 310 6.25 -2.84 13.27
C HIS A 310 5.66 -2.19 14.51
N ASN A 311 4.33 -2.01 14.59
CA ASN A 311 3.68 -1.46 15.79
C ASN A 311 3.75 -2.45 16.96
N LYS A 312 3.56 -3.74 16.68
CA LYS A 312 3.67 -4.79 17.69
C LYS A 312 5.12 -4.96 18.14
N LEU A 313 6.02 -5.21 17.19
CA LEU A 313 7.43 -5.44 17.50
C LEU A 313 8.11 -4.19 18.10
N GLY A 314 7.75 -2.99 17.62
CA GLY A 314 8.28 -1.75 18.15
C GLY A 314 7.97 -1.55 19.63
N ARG A 315 6.75 -1.87 20.06
CA ARG A 315 6.37 -1.87 21.48
C ARG A 315 7.02 -2.98 22.28
N ASP A 316 6.98 -4.23 21.75
CA ASP A 316 7.54 -5.40 22.42
C ASP A 316 9.06 -5.27 22.65
N MET A 317 9.78 -4.54 21.79
CA MET A 317 11.23 -4.32 21.86
C MET A 317 11.63 -2.98 22.49
N ASP A 318 10.70 -2.17 22.99
CA ASP A 318 10.92 -0.82 23.51
C ASP A 318 11.60 0.12 22.48
N LEU A 319 11.15 0.11 21.23
CA LEU A 319 11.69 1.00 20.21
C LEU A 319 10.95 2.32 20.15
N PHE A 320 9.62 2.29 20.20
CA PHE A 320 8.77 3.47 20.22
C PHE A 320 7.40 3.17 20.86
N THR A 321 6.70 4.22 21.21
CA THR A 321 5.32 4.17 21.72
C THR A 321 4.52 5.39 21.25
N THR A 322 3.20 5.35 21.41
CA THR A 322 2.30 6.48 21.21
C THR A 322 1.53 6.77 22.48
N VAL A 323 1.21 8.03 22.76
CA VAL A 323 0.49 8.47 23.97
C VAL A 323 -0.59 9.45 23.56
N ASP A 324 -1.84 9.19 23.92
CA ASP A 324 -3.01 9.97 23.45
C ASP A 324 -2.91 11.46 23.80
N VAL A 325 -2.38 11.81 24.99
CA VAL A 325 -2.22 13.21 25.42
C VAL A 325 -1.21 14.00 24.57
N ILE A 326 -0.31 13.30 23.86
CA ILE A 326 0.64 13.91 22.90
C ILE A 326 -0.03 14.07 21.55
N GLY A 327 -0.86 13.12 21.17
CA GLY A 327 -1.62 13.12 19.93
C GLY A 327 -1.23 11.99 18.98
N GLN A 328 -2.15 11.67 18.09
CA GLN A 328 -1.94 10.67 17.05
C GLN A 328 -0.93 11.16 16.02
N GLY A 329 -0.16 10.22 15.43
CA GLY A 329 0.87 10.54 14.43
C GLY A 329 2.11 11.22 15.00
N LEU A 330 2.28 11.24 16.35
CA LEU A 330 3.44 11.81 17.06
C LEU A 330 4.11 10.73 17.93
N PRO A 331 4.85 9.78 17.33
CA PRO A 331 5.47 8.69 18.05
C PRO A 331 6.60 9.17 18.97
N LEU A 332 6.68 8.58 20.16
CA LEU A 332 7.77 8.74 21.10
C LEU A 332 8.81 7.63 20.86
N PHE A 333 10.00 7.98 20.43
CA PHE A 333 11.11 7.03 20.35
C PHE A 333 11.69 6.75 21.74
N MET A 334 11.69 5.48 22.10
CA MET A 334 12.37 5.00 23.30
C MET A 334 13.90 4.97 23.10
N PRO A 335 14.71 4.85 24.16
CA PRO A 335 16.17 4.91 24.03
C PRO A 335 16.77 3.96 22.97
N LYS A 336 16.23 2.74 22.84
CA LYS A 336 16.68 1.77 21.83
C LYS A 336 16.34 2.25 20.40
N GLY A 337 15.12 2.68 20.15
CA GLY A 337 14.68 3.21 18.85
C GLY A 337 15.42 4.49 18.48
N THR A 338 15.59 5.41 19.45
CA THR A 338 16.40 6.63 19.26
C THR A 338 17.82 6.30 18.80
N LYS A 339 18.45 5.29 19.42
CA LYS A 339 19.79 4.85 19.03
C LYS A 339 19.84 4.34 17.59
N MET A 340 18.82 3.58 17.15
CA MET A 340 18.73 3.10 15.77
C MET A 340 18.59 4.25 14.78
N ILE A 341 17.69 5.19 15.04
CA ILE A 341 17.54 6.40 14.20
C ILE A 341 18.86 7.17 14.12
N GLN A 342 19.56 7.38 15.24
CA GLN A 342 20.86 8.06 15.24
C GLN A 342 21.93 7.31 14.44
N LYS A 343 21.95 5.97 14.45
CA LYS A 343 22.86 5.18 13.63
C LYS A 343 22.61 5.38 12.13
N LEU A 344 21.32 5.36 11.73
CA LEU A 344 20.92 5.63 10.35
C LEU A 344 21.28 7.06 9.93
N GLN A 345 20.99 8.06 10.76
CA GLN A 345 21.29 9.46 10.47
C GLN A 345 22.79 9.69 10.30
N ARG A 346 23.61 9.25 11.26
CA ARG A 346 25.09 9.39 11.18
C ARG A 346 25.65 8.71 9.96
N TRP A 347 25.21 7.49 9.67
CA TRP A 347 25.66 6.78 8.47
C TRP A 347 25.37 7.55 7.18
N ILE A 348 24.14 8.05 7.02
CA ILE A 348 23.76 8.80 5.82
C ILE A 348 24.49 10.14 5.75
N GLU A 349 24.64 10.86 6.87
CA GLU A 349 25.39 12.10 6.92
C GLU A 349 26.84 11.90 6.54
N ASP A 350 27.51 10.90 7.13
CA ASP A 350 28.90 10.55 6.81
C ASP A 350 29.07 10.13 5.35
N LEU A 351 28.13 9.35 4.81
CA LEU A 351 28.13 8.88 3.43
C LEU A 351 28.01 10.06 2.45
N GLU A 352 27.01 10.91 2.65
CA GLU A 352 26.73 12.05 1.77
C GLU A 352 27.88 13.07 1.79
N ASP A 353 28.41 13.39 2.97
CA ASP A 353 29.44 14.41 3.14
C ASP A 353 30.80 13.93 2.62
N ASN A 354 31.20 12.70 2.94
CA ASN A 354 32.57 12.22 2.69
C ASN A 354 32.72 11.53 1.32
N GLU A 355 31.66 10.88 0.80
CA GLU A 355 31.74 10.05 -0.41
C GLU A 355 31.00 10.63 -1.60
N TRP A 356 29.91 11.38 -1.35
CA TRP A 356 29.02 11.88 -2.43
C TRP A 356 29.12 13.40 -2.64
N GLY A 357 29.92 14.12 -1.82
CA GLY A 357 30.25 15.52 -2.01
C GLY A 357 29.09 16.48 -1.74
N TYR A 358 28.21 16.14 -0.79
CA TYR A 358 27.17 17.05 -0.32
C TYR A 358 27.73 18.03 0.71
N VAL A 359 27.13 19.22 0.76
CA VAL A 359 27.37 20.22 1.81
C VAL A 359 26.16 20.29 2.73
N ARG A 360 26.42 20.23 4.04
CA ARG A 360 25.32 20.25 5.03
C ARG A 360 24.75 21.63 5.20
N THR A 361 23.43 21.68 5.26
CA THR A 361 22.65 22.83 5.67
C THR A 361 21.83 22.53 6.90
N ARG A 362 21.41 23.59 7.59
CA ARG A 362 20.45 23.51 8.68
C ARG A 362 19.56 24.72 8.61
N THR A 363 18.27 24.49 8.37
CA THR A 363 17.29 25.53 8.13
C THR A 363 16.20 25.55 9.20
N PRO A 364 15.47 26.67 9.37
CA PRO A 364 14.42 26.78 10.40
C PRO A 364 13.29 25.78 10.20
N LEU A 365 12.61 25.40 11.29
CA LEU A 365 11.46 24.51 11.27
C LEU A 365 10.15 25.17 10.85
N MET A 366 10.12 26.50 10.77
CA MET A 366 8.94 27.30 10.39
C MET A 366 9.35 28.51 9.60
N ALA A 367 8.43 29.03 8.81
CA ALA A 367 8.58 30.29 8.08
C ALA A 367 7.26 31.04 8.01
N LYS A 368 7.31 32.32 7.60
CA LYS A 368 6.13 33.09 7.23
C LYS A 368 5.44 32.45 6.03
N SER A 369 4.11 32.60 5.95
CA SER A 369 3.30 32.13 4.83
C SER A 369 3.82 32.62 3.47
N ASP A 370 4.46 33.80 3.42
CA ASP A 370 5.04 34.37 2.20
C ASP A 370 6.04 33.43 1.50
N LEU A 371 6.84 32.67 2.27
CA LEU A 371 7.77 31.70 1.70
C LEU A 371 7.02 30.62 0.92
N TYR A 372 5.92 30.15 1.46
CA TYR A 372 5.10 29.10 0.85
C TYR A 372 4.20 29.62 -0.27
N LYS A 373 3.84 30.92 -0.27
CA LYS A 373 3.20 31.61 -1.39
C LYS A 373 4.16 31.74 -2.60
N ILE A 374 5.43 32.07 -2.36
CA ILE A 374 6.45 32.09 -3.44
C ILE A 374 6.60 30.72 -4.08
N SER A 375 6.65 29.65 -3.29
CA SER A 375 6.81 28.28 -3.77
C SER A 375 5.51 27.62 -4.26
N ASP A 376 4.38 28.29 -4.16
CA ASP A 376 3.03 27.82 -4.48
C ASP A 376 2.46 26.72 -3.58
N HIS A 377 3.19 26.30 -2.58
CA HIS A 377 2.68 25.30 -1.62
C HIS A 377 1.50 25.83 -0.80
N TRP A 378 1.39 27.16 -0.63
CA TRP A 378 0.25 27.75 0.08
C TRP A 378 -1.07 27.57 -0.67
N GLY A 379 -1.05 27.61 -2.01
CA GLY A 379 -2.23 27.36 -2.83
C GLY A 379 -2.61 25.90 -2.97
N HIS A 380 -1.59 25.01 -3.07
CA HIS A 380 -1.80 23.59 -3.38
C HIS A 380 -1.76 22.66 -2.17
N TYR A 381 -1.25 23.08 -1.01
CA TYR A 381 -0.96 22.19 0.12
C TYR A 381 -1.31 22.80 1.49
N LYS A 382 -2.08 23.89 1.55
CA LYS A 382 -2.38 24.63 2.79
C LYS A 382 -3.02 23.72 3.85
N GLU A 383 -3.97 22.87 3.47
CA GLU A 383 -4.69 21.96 4.38
C GLU A 383 -3.77 20.93 5.05
N GLY A 384 -2.73 20.49 4.33
CA GLY A 384 -1.70 19.60 4.85
C GLY A 384 -0.64 20.28 5.72
N MET A 385 -0.78 21.58 6.07
CA MET A 385 0.19 22.35 6.84
C MET A 385 -0.32 22.66 8.26
N PHE A 386 0.58 22.65 9.25
CA PHE A 386 0.31 23.23 10.56
C PHE A 386 0.53 24.73 10.53
N ILE A 387 -0.53 25.50 10.58
CA ILE A 387 -0.54 26.96 10.53
C ILE A 387 -0.50 27.52 11.93
N LEU A 388 0.33 28.52 12.16
CA LEU A 388 0.54 29.21 13.44
C LEU A 388 0.14 30.67 13.33
N GLY A 389 -0.88 31.08 14.04
CA GLY A 389 -1.46 32.41 14.00
C GLY A 389 -2.94 32.39 13.64
N GLU A 390 -3.55 33.59 13.52
CA GLU A 390 -4.93 33.74 13.07
C GLU A 390 -4.98 33.62 11.55
N ASP A 391 -5.85 32.78 11.05
CA ASP A 391 -6.03 32.46 9.60
C ASP A 391 -6.99 33.45 8.90
N ASP A 392 -7.12 34.67 9.44
CA ASP A 392 -7.91 35.71 8.79
C ASP A 392 -7.13 36.33 7.62
N GLU A 393 -7.29 35.74 6.43
CA GLU A 393 -6.78 36.28 5.18
C GLU A 393 -7.90 37.06 4.46
N ASP A 394 -7.53 38.21 3.85
CA ASP A 394 -8.41 38.93 2.95
C ASP A 394 -8.53 38.20 1.58
N GLU A 395 -9.38 38.73 0.69
CA GLU A 395 -9.57 38.18 -0.67
C GLU A 395 -8.27 38.06 -1.50
N ASN A 396 -7.19 38.72 -1.06
CA ASN A 396 -5.87 38.68 -1.70
C ASN A 396 -4.86 37.83 -0.95
N GLY A 397 -5.28 37.10 0.10
CA GLY A 397 -4.43 36.23 0.91
C GLY A 397 -3.51 36.99 1.89
N ASN A 398 -3.84 38.26 2.26
CA ASN A 398 -3.11 38.99 3.27
C ASN A 398 -3.79 38.86 4.64
N SER A 399 -2.99 38.81 5.71
CA SER A 399 -3.51 38.78 7.06
C SER A 399 -4.37 40.01 7.37
N VAL A 400 -5.65 39.79 7.69
CA VAL A 400 -6.58 40.88 8.08
C VAL A 400 -6.18 41.51 9.40
N SER A 401 -5.59 40.75 10.32
CA SER A 401 -5.12 41.22 11.63
C SER A 401 -3.80 42.03 11.53
N GLY A 402 -3.13 42.05 10.38
CA GLY A 402 -1.82 42.64 10.21
C GLY A 402 -0.68 41.93 10.92
N ARG A 403 -0.91 40.73 11.45
CA ARG A 403 0.09 39.87 12.06
C ARG A 403 0.70 38.93 11.03
N ASP A 404 1.97 38.57 11.22
CA ASP A 404 2.62 37.56 10.39
C ASP A 404 2.01 36.18 10.66
N ILE A 405 1.56 35.49 9.61
CA ILE A 405 1.13 34.10 9.67
C ILE A 405 2.36 33.21 9.44
N PHE A 406 2.60 32.27 10.30
CA PHE A 406 3.68 31.28 10.16
C PHE A 406 3.10 29.91 9.90
N ALA A 407 3.90 29.01 9.31
CA ALA A 407 3.58 27.59 9.26
C ALA A 407 4.81 26.74 9.57
N LEU A 408 4.58 25.57 10.18
CA LEU A 408 5.60 24.53 10.29
C LEU A 408 5.91 24.00 8.87
N ARG A 409 7.19 23.71 8.60
CA ARG A 409 7.62 23.33 7.27
C ARG A 409 7.18 21.91 6.89
N PRO A 410 6.43 21.73 5.78
CA PRO A 410 6.14 20.40 5.23
C PRO A 410 7.25 19.87 4.32
N MET A 411 8.19 20.74 3.90
CA MET A 411 9.36 20.47 3.04
C MET A 411 10.50 21.44 3.34
N THR A 412 11.70 21.14 2.89
CA THR A 412 12.92 21.95 3.13
C THR A 412 13.34 22.81 1.94
N CYS A 413 12.91 22.47 0.72
CA CYS A 413 13.38 23.08 -0.53
C CYS A 413 13.33 24.62 -0.51
N PRO A 414 12.25 25.33 -0.11
CA PRO A 414 12.21 26.78 -0.16
C PRO A 414 13.30 27.45 0.69
N PHE A 415 13.66 26.84 1.80
CA PHE A 415 14.71 27.33 2.69
C PHE A 415 16.09 27.16 2.06
N GLN A 416 16.38 26.01 1.46
CA GLN A 416 17.67 25.74 0.83
C GLN A 416 17.91 26.62 -0.42
N TYR A 417 16.83 27.05 -1.10
CA TYR A 417 16.97 28.02 -2.20
C TYR A 417 17.54 29.35 -1.71
N TYR A 418 17.14 29.82 -0.51
CA TYR A 418 17.74 31.01 0.09
C TYR A 418 19.18 30.78 0.55
N VAL A 419 19.53 29.55 0.98
CA VAL A 419 20.94 29.20 1.25
C VAL A 419 21.76 29.31 -0.04
N TYR A 420 21.26 28.78 -1.15
CA TYR A 420 21.91 28.91 -2.46
C TYR A 420 22.08 30.38 -2.87
N LYS A 421 21.02 31.18 -2.75
CA LYS A 421 20.98 32.61 -3.12
C LYS A 421 21.83 33.49 -2.21
N ALA A 422 22.20 33.06 -1.01
CA ALA A 422 22.98 33.86 -0.07
C ALA A 422 24.32 34.35 -0.64
N ARG A 423 24.83 33.66 -1.67
CA ARG A 423 26.03 34.07 -2.42
C ARG A 423 25.84 33.79 -3.90
N GLN A 424 26.26 34.71 -4.76
CA GLN A 424 26.26 34.49 -6.20
C GLN A 424 27.11 33.26 -6.56
N LYS A 425 26.59 32.42 -7.44
CA LYS A 425 27.22 31.20 -7.95
C LYS A 425 27.58 31.38 -9.42
N SER A 426 28.63 30.70 -9.86
CA SER A 426 29.01 30.57 -11.26
C SER A 426 28.84 29.11 -11.72
N TYR A 427 28.93 28.85 -13.01
CA TYR A 427 28.90 27.49 -13.56
C TYR A 427 29.98 26.56 -12.96
N ARG A 428 31.08 27.14 -12.41
CA ARG A 428 32.14 26.35 -11.75
C ARG A 428 31.77 25.85 -10.35
N ASP A 429 30.75 26.48 -9.75
CA ASP A 429 30.26 26.10 -8.42
C ASP A 429 29.16 25.03 -8.51
N LEU A 430 28.76 24.65 -9.74
CA LEU A 430 27.73 23.64 -10.01
C LEU A 430 28.36 22.32 -10.48
N PRO A 431 27.78 21.16 -10.14
CA PRO A 431 26.55 21.00 -9.36
C PRO A 431 26.75 21.35 -7.88
N TYR A 432 25.81 22.10 -7.30
CA TYR A 432 25.83 22.46 -5.88
C TYR A 432 24.87 21.56 -5.11
N ARG A 433 25.43 20.57 -4.41
CA ARG A 433 24.67 19.52 -3.72
C ARG A 433 24.48 19.87 -2.25
N MET A 434 23.26 20.22 -1.85
CA MET A 434 22.91 20.54 -0.46
C MET A 434 22.22 19.34 0.18
N GLY A 435 22.63 18.93 1.39
CA GLY A 435 22.01 17.89 2.18
C GLY A 435 21.54 18.41 3.53
N GLU A 436 20.42 17.91 4.03
CA GLU A 436 19.90 18.21 5.35
C GLU A 436 19.15 17.02 5.95
N THR A 437 19.47 16.68 7.20
CA THR A 437 18.61 15.81 8.01
C THR A 437 17.49 16.68 8.56
N SER A 438 16.36 16.67 7.88
CA SER A 438 15.26 17.62 8.04
C SER A 438 14.10 17.06 8.83
N THR A 439 13.69 17.74 9.90
CA THR A 439 12.40 17.46 10.56
C THR A 439 11.29 18.23 9.84
N LEU A 440 10.24 17.52 9.43
CA LEU A 440 9.09 18.03 8.68
C LEU A 440 7.78 17.72 9.43
N PHE A 441 6.76 18.51 9.10
CA PHE A 441 5.45 18.42 9.74
C PHE A 441 4.36 18.40 8.67
N ARG A 442 3.42 17.45 8.77
CA ARG A 442 2.26 17.36 7.90
C ARG A 442 1.01 17.11 8.72
N ASN A 443 -0.04 17.87 8.46
CA ASN A 443 -1.32 17.70 9.12
C ASN A 443 -2.09 16.56 8.45
N GLU A 444 -1.62 15.32 8.68
CA GLU A 444 -2.25 14.11 8.15
C GLU A 444 -3.59 13.84 8.84
N ASP A 445 -4.56 13.36 8.10
CA ASP A 445 -5.87 12.98 8.63
C ASP A 445 -5.81 11.74 9.52
N SER A 446 -6.76 11.62 10.44
CA SER A 446 -6.78 10.55 11.44
C SER A 446 -6.82 9.16 10.82
N GLY A 447 -7.55 9.00 9.69
CA GLY A 447 -7.69 7.74 8.97
C GLY A 447 -6.48 7.30 8.16
N GLU A 448 -5.55 8.21 7.89
CA GLU A 448 -4.36 7.93 7.08
C GLU A 448 -3.12 7.56 7.90
N MET A 449 -3.11 7.92 9.17
CA MET A 449 -1.97 7.67 10.05
C MET A 449 -1.80 6.17 10.35
N HIS A 450 -0.58 5.67 10.19
CA HIS A 450 -0.28 4.26 10.43
C HIS A 450 1.11 4.05 11.04
N GLY A 451 1.17 3.79 12.33
CA GLY A 451 2.40 3.49 13.07
C GLY A 451 3.52 4.51 12.80
N LEU A 452 4.67 4.03 12.31
CA LEU A 452 5.79 4.85 11.87
C LEU A 452 5.77 5.14 10.35
N THR A 453 4.90 4.50 9.57
CA THR A 453 4.88 4.65 8.11
C THR A 453 4.24 5.95 7.66
N ARG A 454 3.24 6.46 8.40
CA ARG A 454 2.61 7.76 8.14
C ARG A 454 2.33 8.49 9.44
N VAL A 455 3.06 9.57 9.66
CA VAL A 455 3.12 10.34 10.91
C VAL A 455 3.06 11.84 10.65
N ARG A 456 2.63 12.62 11.64
CA ARG A 456 2.51 14.08 11.54
C ARG A 456 3.84 14.82 11.69
N GLN A 457 4.81 14.23 12.39
CA GLN A 457 6.18 14.73 12.49
C GLN A 457 7.14 13.61 12.10
N PHE A 458 8.04 13.89 11.18
CA PHE A 458 9.04 12.92 10.70
C PHE A 458 10.34 13.59 10.32
N THR A 459 11.39 12.79 10.25
CA THR A 459 12.73 13.22 9.85
C THR A 459 13.12 12.57 8.53
N ILE A 460 13.66 13.34 7.58
CA ILE A 460 13.98 12.87 6.24
C ILE A 460 15.44 13.19 5.88
N SER A 461 16.09 12.28 5.16
CA SER A 461 17.41 12.55 4.54
C SER A 461 17.20 13.28 3.22
N GLU A 462 17.09 14.59 3.26
CA GLU A 462 16.71 15.41 2.10
C GLU A 462 17.92 16.10 1.47
N GLY A 463 17.93 16.21 0.16
CA GLY A 463 18.92 16.96 -0.56
C GLY A 463 18.39 17.60 -1.84
N HIS A 464 18.96 18.79 -2.15
CA HIS A 464 18.66 19.56 -3.35
C HIS A 464 19.95 19.82 -4.12
N LEU A 465 19.99 19.37 -5.35
CA LEU A 465 21.13 19.58 -6.26
C LEU A 465 20.75 20.64 -7.25
N VAL A 466 21.49 21.75 -7.23
CA VAL A 466 21.33 22.83 -8.21
C VAL A 466 22.34 22.59 -9.32
N CYS A 467 21.87 22.40 -10.56
CA CYS A 467 22.66 21.94 -11.70
C CYS A 467 22.48 22.82 -12.92
N THR A 468 23.45 22.79 -13.85
CA THR A 468 23.20 23.23 -15.23
C THR A 468 22.37 22.18 -15.98
N PRO A 469 21.70 22.54 -17.10
CA PRO A 469 20.96 21.58 -17.91
C PRO A 469 21.78 20.36 -18.34
N GLU A 470 23.06 20.57 -18.66
CA GLU A 470 23.98 19.53 -19.12
C GLU A 470 24.39 18.54 -18.01
N GLN A 471 24.26 18.94 -16.74
CA GLN A 471 24.61 18.12 -15.59
C GLN A 471 23.47 17.23 -15.09
N ILE A 472 22.22 17.48 -15.51
CA ILE A 472 21.04 16.81 -14.97
C ILE A 472 21.12 15.31 -15.08
N ALA A 473 21.45 14.80 -16.27
CA ALA A 473 21.46 13.35 -16.50
C ALA A 473 22.47 12.64 -15.57
N ASP A 474 23.67 13.18 -15.45
CA ASP A 474 24.70 12.59 -14.59
C ASP A 474 24.36 12.71 -13.11
N GLU A 475 23.81 13.85 -12.68
CA GLU A 475 23.42 14.05 -11.28
C GLU A 475 22.19 13.22 -10.89
N PHE A 476 21.22 13.05 -11.80
CA PHE A 476 20.09 12.16 -11.58
C PHE A 476 20.56 10.69 -11.44
N LYS A 477 21.46 10.21 -12.32
CA LYS A 477 22.08 8.89 -12.21
C LYS A 477 22.85 8.72 -10.91
N ASN A 478 23.53 9.77 -10.42
CA ASN A 478 24.21 9.76 -9.14
C ASN A 478 23.21 9.60 -7.97
N CYS A 479 22.08 10.30 -8.00
CA CYS A 479 21.03 10.15 -7.01
C CYS A 479 20.45 8.72 -6.98
N VAL A 480 20.21 8.12 -8.17
CA VAL A 480 19.76 6.73 -8.28
C VAL A 480 20.80 5.75 -7.70
N ARG A 481 22.09 5.95 -8.00
CA ARG A 481 23.17 5.11 -7.44
C ARG A 481 23.24 5.21 -5.92
N LEU A 482 23.10 6.41 -5.36
CA LEU A 482 23.08 6.62 -3.91
C LEU A 482 21.89 5.89 -3.27
N ALA A 483 20.69 6.02 -3.83
CA ALA A 483 19.51 5.33 -3.34
C ALA A 483 19.68 3.79 -3.38
N LYS A 484 20.18 3.24 -4.50
CA LYS A 484 20.47 1.80 -4.62
C LYS A 484 21.48 1.32 -3.59
N TYR A 485 22.58 2.04 -3.41
CA TYR A 485 23.59 1.72 -2.39
C TYR A 485 23.00 1.69 -0.98
N CYS A 486 22.10 2.64 -0.66
CA CYS A 486 21.43 2.65 0.63
C CYS A 486 20.50 1.43 0.80
N LEU A 487 19.73 1.08 -0.23
CA LEU A 487 18.83 -0.07 -0.21
C LEU A 487 19.60 -1.40 -0.07
N GLU A 488 20.71 -1.56 -0.83
CA GLU A 488 21.58 -2.72 -0.75
C GLU A 488 22.18 -2.88 0.65
N THR A 489 22.70 -1.79 1.23
CA THR A 489 23.28 -1.78 2.58
C THR A 489 22.25 -2.15 3.65
N LEU A 490 20.98 -1.82 3.44
CA LEU A 490 19.87 -2.18 4.33
C LEU A 490 19.25 -3.54 4.00
N GLY A 491 19.67 -4.22 2.93
CA GLY A 491 19.11 -5.48 2.46
C GLY A 491 17.68 -5.35 1.91
N LEU A 492 17.30 -4.18 1.39
CA LEU A 492 15.95 -3.88 0.89
C LEU A 492 15.88 -3.85 -0.66
N GLU A 493 16.97 -4.12 -1.37
CA GLU A 493 17.03 -3.99 -2.83
C GLU A 493 16.03 -4.88 -3.56
N GLU A 494 15.79 -6.10 -3.06
CA GLU A 494 14.84 -7.06 -3.65
C GLU A 494 13.37 -6.77 -3.30
N ASP A 495 13.14 -5.90 -2.31
CA ASP A 495 11.78 -5.60 -1.81
C ASP A 495 11.15 -4.36 -2.46
N VAL A 496 11.85 -3.74 -3.42
CA VAL A 496 11.41 -2.48 -4.03
C VAL A 496 11.09 -2.61 -5.51
N THR A 497 10.20 -1.76 -5.97
CA THR A 497 9.86 -1.52 -7.38
C THR A 497 10.08 -0.05 -7.71
N TYR A 498 10.25 0.27 -9.00
CA TYR A 498 10.50 1.61 -9.47
C TYR A 498 9.32 2.10 -10.31
N ARG A 499 8.86 3.33 -10.03
CA ARG A 499 7.74 3.94 -10.73
C ARG A 499 8.11 5.36 -11.16
N MET A 500 7.97 5.64 -12.45
CA MET A 500 8.01 7.00 -12.97
C MET A 500 6.63 7.61 -12.86
N SER A 501 6.49 8.61 -12.01
CA SER A 501 5.24 9.34 -11.77
C SER A 501 5.19 10.56 -12.66
N LYS A 502 4.13 10.63 -13.49
CA LYS A 502 3.91 11.61 -14.55
C LYS A 502 2.80 12.59 -14.18
N TRP A 503 2.74 13.70 -14.89
CA TRP A 503 1.65 14.64 -14.78
C TRP A 503 0.33 14.06 -15.32
N ASP A 504 -0.79 14.71 -15.00
CA ASP A 504 -2.11 14.37 -15.51
C ASP A 504 -2.56 15.41 -16.55
N PRO A 505 -2.56 15.07 -17.86
CA PRO A 505 -3.01 15.98 -18.92
C PRO A 505 -4.49 16.35 -18.84
N GLU A 506 -5.30 15.57 -18.11
CA GLU A 506 -6.74 15.86 -17.91
C GLU A 506 -6.95 16.94 -16.84
N HIS A 507 -5.96 17.17 -15.97
CA HIS A 507 -5.99 18.17 -14.89
C HIS A 507 -4.76 19.09 -14.90
N PRO A 508 -4.54 19.87 -16.00
CA PRO A 508 -3.33 20.69 -16.14
C PRO A 508 -3.24 21.83 -15.12
N ASP A 509 -4.35 22.23 -14.53
CA ASP A 509 -4.44 23.27 -13.49
C ASP A 509 -3.73 22.91 -12.19
N LYS A 510 -3.43 21.63 -11.98
CA LYS A 510 -2.68 21.13 -10.81
C LYS A 510 -1.17 21.29 -10.96
N TYR A 511 -0.66 21.68 -12.11
CA TYR A 511 0.76 21.63 -12.45
C TYR A 511 1.27 22.98 -12.94
N LEU A 512 2.57 23.23 -12.71
CA LEU A 512 3.27 24.40 -13.27
C LEU A 512 3.73 24.11 -14.70
N GLY A 513 3.86 25.15 -15.54
CA GLY A 513 4.31 25.01 -16.93
C GLY A 513 3.21 24.58 -17.89
N ASP A 514 3.60 24.22 -19.10
CA ASP A 514 2.69 23.78 -20.15
C ASP A 514 2.99 22.34 -20.60
N ALA A 515 2.11 21.78 -21.44
CA ALA A 515 2.22 20.39 -21.89
C ALA A 515 3.53 20.10 -22.65
N GLU A 516 4.05 21.06 -23.44
CA GLU A 516 5.29 20.87 -24.20
C GLU A 516 6.51 20.79 -23.26
N GLU A 517 6.52 21.59 -22.20
CA GLU A 517 7.54 21.53 -21.16
C GLU A 517 7.51 20.20 -20.40
N TRP A 518 6.32 19.69 -20.04
CA TRP A 518 6.15 18.40 -19.37
C TRP A 518 6.59 17.23 -20.26
N ASP A 519 6.16 17.20 -21.52
CA ASP A 519 6.58 16.15 -22.46
C ASP A 519 8.10 16.10 -22.63
N ARG A 520 8.75 17.26 -22.69
CA ARG A 520 10.21 17.38 -22.78
C ARG A 520 10.92 16.83 -21.53
N VAL A 521 10.41 17.17 -20.35
CA VAL A 521 11.03 16.77 -19.07
C VAL A 521 10.82 15.29 -18.82
N GLU A 522 9.61 14.79 -19.04
CA GLU A 522 9.31 13.37 -18.92
C GLU A 522 10.10 12.54 -19.94
N GLY A 523 10.25 13.04 -21.18
CA GLY A 523 11.10 12.44 -22.19
C GLY A 523 12.56 12.32 -21.73
N ALA A 524 13.11 13.40 -21.18
CA ALA A 524 14.48 13.40 -20.65
C ALA A 524 14.63 12.42 -19.47
N MET A 525 13.63 12.31 -18.59
CA MET A 525 13.66 11.34 -17.49
C MET A 525 13.63 9.91 -18.01
N ARG A 526 12.78 9.59 -19.02
CA ARG A 526 12.77 8.25 -19.63
C ARG A 526 14.12 7.90 -20.24
N GLU A 527 14.71 8.81 -21.02
CA GLU A 527 16.05 8.59 -21.58
C GLU A 527 17.10 8.26 -20.51
N ILE A 528 17.07 8.95 -19.36
CA ILE A 528 17.98 8.68 -18.25
C ILE A 528 17.73 7.30 -17.65
N LEU A 529 16.46 6.92 -17.42
CA LEU A 529 16.09 5.65 -16.81
C LEU A 529 16.40 4.46 -17.73
N ASP A 530 16.17 4.62 -19.04
CA ASP A 530 16.46 3.62 -20.05
C ASP A 530 17.98 3.43 -20.23
N ASP A 531 18.75 4.53 -20.19
CA ASP A 531 20.22 4.48 -20.32
C ASP A 531 20.89 3.73 -19.15
N ILE A 532 20.30 3.78 -17.95
CA ILE A 532 20.78 2.97 -16.80
C ILE A 532 20.19 1.56 -16.77
N GLY A 533 19.37 1.18 -17.78
CA GLY A 533 18.73 -0.13 -17.86
C GLY A 533 17.73 -0.43 -16.74
N MET A 534 17.06 0.60 -16.20
CA MET A 534 16.12 0.44 -15.09
C MET A 534 14.80 -0.16 -15.60
N LYS A 535 14.27 -1.14 -14.87
CA LYS A 535 12.91 -1.61 -15.08
C LYS A 535 11.98 -0.79 -14.19
N TYR A 536 11.05 -0.08 -14.79
CA TYR A 536 10.09 0.77 -14.08
C TYR A 536 8.70 0.69 -14.71
N THR A 537 7.70 1.10 -13.96
CA THR A 537 6.34 1.35 -14.44
C THR A 537 6.09 2.85 -14.56
N GLU A 538 5.10 3.27 -15.35
CA GLU A 538 4.71 4.67 -15.47
C GLU A 538 3.29 4.85 -14.91
N GLU A 539 3.06 5.91 -14.13
CA GLU A 539 1.78 6.27 -13.54
C GLU A 539 1.48 7.74 -13.79
N ALA A 540 0.31 8.04 -14.37
CA ALA A 540 -0.16 9.41 -14.59
C ALA A 540 -0.87 9.96 -13.33
N GLY A 541 -0.80 11.27 -13.12
CA GLY A 541 -1.46 11.93 -11.99
C GLY A 541 -0.67 11.94 -10.68
N GLU A 542 0.47 11.27 -10.64
CA GLU A 542 1.28 11.11 -9.44
C GLU A 542 2.51 12.01 -9.38
N ALA A 543 2.77 12.85 -10.41
CA ALA A 543 3.90 13.78 -10.42
C ALA A 543 3.74 14.87 -9.34
N ALA A 544 4.87 15.49 -8.95
CA ALA A 544 4.81 16.73 -8.20
C ALA A 544 4.33 17.87 -9.12
N PHE A 545 3.68 18.89 -8.56
CA PHE A 545 3.17 20.00 -9.37
C PHE A 545 4.27 20.78 -10.11
N TYR A 546 5.53 20.57 -9.75
CA TYR A 546 6.72 21.23 -10.35
C TYR A 546 7.63 20.28 -11.13
N GLY A 547 7.24 19.02 -11.35
CA GLY A 547 8.03 18.12 -12.17
C GLY A 547 7.80 16.63 -11.94
N PRO A 548 8.20 15.79 -12.90
CA PRO A 548 8.10 14.33 -12.78
C PRO A 548 9.04 13.77 -11.71
N LYS A 549 8.72 12.57 -11.24
CA LYS A 549 9.49 11.91 -10.19
C LYS A 549 9.70 10.43 -10.45
N LEU A 550 10.85 9.92 -10.01
CA LEU A 550 11.09 8.49 -9.83
C LEU A 550 10.78 8.15 -8.38
N ASP A 551 9.75 7.36 -8.17
CA ASP A 551 9.37 6.81 -6.87
C ASP A 551 9.90 5.38 -6.72
N ILE A 552 10.66 5.12 -5.68
CA ILE A 552 11.07 3.77 -5.27
C ILE A 552 10.05 3.30 -4.25
N GLN A 553 9.24 2.33 -4.67
CA GLN A 553 8.14 1.77 -3.90
C GLN A 553 8.61 0.55 -3.12
N ALA A 554 8.25 0.45 -1.84
CA ALA A 554 8.47 -0.75 -1.05
C ALA A 554 7.14 -1.36 -0.62
N LYS A 555 7.04 -2.70 -0.60
CA LYS A 555 5.88 -3.42 -0.08
C LYS A 555 6.05 -3.67 1.40
N ASN A 556 5.08 -3.24 2.19
CA ASN A 556 5.03 -3.61 3.59
C ASN A 556 4.63 -5.10 3.76
N VAL A 557 4.66 -5.62 5.00
CA VAL A 557 4.30 -7.02 5.28
C VAL A 557 2.87 -7.39 4.85
N TYR A 558 1.98 -6.42 4.71
CA TYR A 558 0.60 -6.62 4.24
C TYR A 558 0.48 -6.59 2.71
N GLY A 559 1.59 -6.40 1.99
CA GLY A 559 1.64 -6.32 0.53
C GLY A 559 1.23 -4.96 -0.05
N LYS A 560 0.95 -3.96 0.79
CA LYS A 560 0.67 -2.59 0.35
C LYS A 560 1.97 -1.91 -0.05
N GLU A 561 1.98 -1.26 -1.22
CA GLU A 561 3.09 -0.43 -1.69
C GLU A 561 3.00 0.97 -1.07
N ASP A 562 4.14 1.45 -0.57
CA ASP A 562 4.32 2.83 -0.13
C ASP A 562 5.65 3.36 -0.66
N THR A 563 5.68 4.64 -1.04
CA THR A 563 6.91 5.28 -1.52
C THR A 563 7.94 5.40 -0.40
N MET A 564 9.11 4.82 -0.61
CA MET A 564 10.23 4.88 0.32
C MET A 564 11.18 6.02 0.00
N ILE A 565 11.65 6.09 -1.24
CA ILE A 565 12.62 7.09 -1.73
C ILE A 565 12.04 7.76 -2.97
N THR A 566 12.25 9.07 -3.10
CA THR A 566 11.81 9.83 -4.27
C THR A 566 12.99 10.66 -4.81
N ILE A 567 13.11 10.70 -6.15
CA ILE A 567 14.03 11.58 -6.88
C ILE A 567 13.18 12.35 -7.88
N GLN A 568 13.16 13.70 -7.78
CA GLN A 568 12.29 14.59 -8.57
C GLN A 568 13.14 15.53 -9.40
N LEU A 569 12.68 15.81 -10.60
CA LEU A 569 13.30 16.79 -11.49
C LEU A 569 12.42 18.06 -11.54
N ASP A 570 12.97 19.17 -11.06
CA ASP A 570 12.29 20.46 -10.94
C ASP A 570 12.92 21.47 -11.90
N MET A 571 12.11 22.02 -12.78
CA MET A 571 12.51 23.02 -13.77
C MET A 571 11.84 24.38 -13.56
N PHE A 572 10.91 24.50 -12.62
CA PHE A 572 10.04 25.66 -12.47
C PHE A 572 10.35 26.49 -11.22
N LEU A 573 10.67 25.87 -10.08
CA LEU A 573 10.85 26.61 -8.83
C LEU A 573 12.07 27.50 -8.82
N ALA A 574 13.10 27.18 -9.60
CA ALA A 574 14.26 28.07 -9.76
C ALA A 574 13.88 29.45 -10.30
N GLU A 575 12.87 29.54 -11.18
CA GLU A 575 12.34 30.82 -11.70
C GLU A 575 11.54 31.56 -10.64
N ARG A 576 10.62 30.90 -9.96
CA ARG A 576 9.78 31.51 -8.90
C ARG A 576 10.59 32.09 -7.75
N PHE A 577 11.73 31.46 -7.45
CA PHE A 577 12.69 31.95 -6.45
C PHE A 577 13.75 32.89 -7.01
N ASP A 578 13.68 33.29 -8.30
CA ASP A 578 14.71 34.07 -8.98
C ASP A 578 16.12 33.53 -8.70
N MET A 579 16.34 32.24 -8.85
CA MET A 579 17.63 31.58 -8.73
C MET A 579 18.37 31.68 -10.07
N TYR A 580 19.67 31.94 -10.03
CA TYR A 580 20.50 31.97 -11.24
C TYR A 580 21.96 31.60 -10.88
N TYR A 581 22.70 31.23 -11.90
CA TYR A 581 24.17 31.18 -11.91
C TYR A 581 24.73 32.01 -13.03
N ILE A 582 26.03 32.36 -12.95
CA ILE A 582 26.74 33.05 -14.03
C ILE A 582 27.41 32.00 -14.89
N ASP A 583 27.13 32.02 -16.19
CA ASP A 583 27.72 31.10 -17.16
C ASP A 583 29.16 31.53 -17.54
N GLN A 584 29.79 30.77 -18.46
CA GLN A 584 31.15 31.06 -18.92
C GLN A 584 31.28 32.37 -19.70
N ASN A 585 30.17 32.91 -20.21
CA ASN A 585 30.13 34.18 -20.97
C ASN A 585 29.85 35.39 -20.07
N GLY A 586 29.53 35.14 -18.80
CA GLY A 586 29.13 36.20 -17.86
C GLY A 586 27.61 36.43 -17.80
N ASP A 587 26.83 35.63 -18.51
CA ASP A 587 25.38 35.73 -18.55
C ASP A 587 24.69 35.01 -17.38
N LYS A 588 23.55 35.57 -16.93
CA LYS A 588 22.69 34.91 -15.96
C LYS A 588 21.90 33.79 -16.63
N LYS A 589 22.00 32.58 -16.07
CA LYS A 589 21.24 31.39 -16.51
C LYS A 589 20.44 30.79 -15.36
N ARG A 590 19.27 30.23 -15.68
CA ARG A 590 18.44 29.49 -14.73
C ARG A 590 19.03 28.10 -14.52
N PRO A 591 19.24 27.66 -13.26
CA PRO A 591 19.61 26.29 -12.99
C PRO A 591 18.37 25.39 -12.99
N TYR A 592 18.59 24.08 -13.10
CA TYR A 592 17.61 23.06 -12.77
C TYR A 592 17.90 22.51 -11.36
N ILE A 593 16.88 21.89 -10.76
CA ILE A 593 16.99 21.37 -9.40
C ILE A 593 16.58 19.89 -9.38
N ILE A 594 17.38 19.07 -8.73
CA ILE A 594 17.00 17.69 -8.41
C ILE A 594 16.71 17.63 -6.92
N HIS A 595 15.48 17.24 -6.55
CA HIS A 595 15.11 16.92 -5.19
C HIS A 595 15.30 15.44 -4.99
N ARG A 596 15.94 15.04 -3.91
CA ARG A 596 16.14 13.62 -3.63
C ARG A 596 16.13 13.32 -2.15
N THR A 597 15.84 12.06 -1.82
CA THR A 597 16.11 11.49 -0.50
C THR A 597 17.07 10.31 -0.66
N SER A 598 17.94 10.07 0.33
CA SER A 598 18.85 8.90 0.34
C SER A 598 18.20 7.68 0.94
N LEU A 599 17.50 7.85 2.08
CA LEU A 599 16.72 6.82 2.77
C LEU A 599 15.22 7.12 2.83
N GLY A 600 14.79 8.30 2.37
CA GLY A 600 13.47 8.80 2.64
C GLY A 600 13.27 9.23 4.10
N CYS A 601 12.11 8.92 4.66
CA CYS A 601 11.75 9.19 6.05
C CYS A 601 12.35 8.12 6.97
N TYR A 602 13.14 8.52 7.97
CA TYR A 602 13.80 7.61 8.91
C TYR A 602 12.80 6.76 9.72
N GLU A 603 11.69 7.34 10.13
CA GLU A 603 10.61 6.66 10.84
C GLU A 603 10.02 5.53 9.98
N ARG A 604 9.68 5.84 8.73
CA ARG A 604 9.16 4.86 7.76
C ARG A 604 10.19 3.78 7.43
N THR A 605 11.43 4.15 7.21
CA THR A 605 12.54 3.21 6.96
C THR A 605 12.72 2.27 8.15
N LEU A 606 12.65 2.79 9.38
CA LEU A 606 12.73 1.94 10.58
C LEU A 606 11.54 0.97 10.66
N ALA A 607 10.34 1.39 10.29
CA ALA A 607 9.18 0.48 10.23
C ALA A 607 9.46 -0.71 9.30
N TRP A 608 9.93 -0.45 8.07
CA TRP A 608 10.29 -1.52 7.13
C TRP A 608 11.40 -2.42 7.63
N LEU A 609 12.43 -1.86 8.27
CA LEU A 609 13.51 -2.66 8.86
C LEU A 609 13.02 -3.56 10.00
N ILE A 610 12.11 -3.07 10.84
CA ILE A 610 11.45 -3.88 11.88
C ILE A 610 10.70 -5.06 11.23
N GLU A 611 9.93 -4.81 10.19
CA GLU A 611 9.14 -5.81 9.47
C GLU A 611 10.02 -6.77 8.69
N LYS A 612 11.00 -6.29 7.92
CA LYS A 612 11.94 -7.09 7.13
C LYS A 612 12.70 -8.08 7.99
N TYR A 613 13.29 -7.58 9.06
CA TYR A 613 14.13 -8.38 9.95
C TYR A 613 13.36 -9.05 11.10
N ALA A 614 12.05 -8.82 11.20
CA ALA A 614 11.24 -9.30 12.33
C ALA A 614 11.92 -8.99 13.69
N GLY A 615 12.58 -7.84 13.80
CA GLY A 615 13.35 -7.39 14.95
C GLY A 615 14.75 -7.99 15.10
N LYS A 616 15.21 -8.87 14.20
CA LYS A 616 16.55 -9.47 14.17
C LYS A 616 17.52 -8.63 13.32
N PHE A 617 17.73 -7.39 13.70
CA PHE A 617 18.49 -6.42 12.92
C PHE A 617 19.95 -6.85 12.65
N PRO A 618 20.57 -6.39 11.54
CA PRO A 618 22.02 -6.50 11.34
C PRO A 618 22.78 -5.90 12.53
N THR A 619 23.93 -6.47 12.87
CA THR A 619 24.69 -6.10 14.07
C THR A 619 24.96 -4.60 14.17
N TRP A 620 25.36 -3.96 13.06
CA TRP A 620 25.65 -2.53 13.04
C TRP A 620 24.47 -1.64 13.44
N LEU A 621 23.23 -2.07 13.08
CA LEU A 621 22.00 -1.33 13.35
C LEU A 621 21.40 -1.67 14.71
N CYS A 622 21.75 -2.82 15.29
CA CYS A 622 21.17 -3.28 16.55
C CYS A 622 21.44 -2.27 17.68
N PRO A 623 20.44 -1.90 18.50
CA PRO A 623 20.62 -0.93 19.60
C PRO A 623 21.46 -1.48 20.76
N GLU A 624 21.49 -2.80 20.92
CA GLU A 624 22.37 -3.54 21.82
C GLU A 624 23.04 -4.65 21.01
N GLN A 625 24.35 -4.55 20.79
CA GLN A 625 25.09 -5.45 19.90
C GLN A 625 25.64 -6.66 20.65
N VAL A 626 26.02 -6.45 21.93
CA VAL A 626 26.63 -7.47 22.77
C VAL A 626 26.06 -7.41 24.18
N ARG A 627 25.70 -8.56 24.74
CA ARG A 627 25.40 -8.68 26.17
C ARG A 627 26.40 -9.59 26.85
N VAL A 628 27.11 -9.09 27.85
CA VAL A 628 28.05 -9.87 28.68
C VAL A 628 27.28 -10.57 29.80
N LEU A 629 27.46 -11.88 29.90
CA LEU A 629 26.68 -12.74 30.78
C LEU A 629 27.64 -13.42 31.80
N PRO A 630 27.89 -12.83 33.00
CA PRO A 630 28.64 -13.51 34.03
C PRO A 630 27.87 -14.73 34.55
N ILE A 631 28.58 -15.87 34.72
CA ILE A 631 27.96 -17.12 35.22
C ILE A 631 27.60 -17.07 36.71
N SER A 632 28.20 -16.15 37.44
CA SER A 632 27.88 -15.79 38.82
C SER A 632 28.44 -14.42 39.18
N ASP A 633 27.98 -13.85 40.30
CA ASP A 633 28.40 -12.53 40.80
C ASP A 633 29.91 -12.47 41.05
N LYS A 634 30.57 -13.59 41.28
CA LYS A 634 32.03 -13.68 41.46
C LYS A 634 32.82 -13.13 40.26
N TYR A 635 32.26 -13.22 39.06
CA TYR A 635 32.90 -12.80 37.80
C TYR A 635 32.38 -11.47 37.28
N MET A 636 31.74 -10.67 38.15
CA MET A 636 31.20 -9.37 37.79
C MET A 636 32.30 -8.39 37.41
N ASP A 637 33.40 -8.37 38.14
CA ASP A 637 34.53 -7.43 37.87
C ASP A 637 35.13 -7.72 36.48
N TYR A 638 35.30 -8.99 36.12
CA TYR A 638 35.75 -9.37 34.78
C TYR A 638 34.70 -8.99 33.71
N ALA A 639 33.42 -9.22 33.94
CA ALA A 639 32.35 -8.82 33.01
C ALA A 639 32.35 -7.30 32.81
N GLN A 640 32.57 -6.50 33.84
CA GLN A 640 32.68 -5.04 33.74
C GLN A 640 33.93 -4.61 32.97
N SER A 641 35.06 -5.32 33.11
CA SER A 641 36.29 -5.03 32.33
C SER A 641 36.06 -5.33 30.83
N VAL A 642 35.39 -6.45 30.52
CA VAL A 642 34.95 -6.78 29.14
C VAL A 642 34.02 -5.72 28.58
N LEU A 643 33.02 -5.29 29.34
CA LEU A 643 32.09 -4.21 28.95
C LEU A 643 32.87 -2.91 28.64
N ALA A 644 33.81 -2.52 29.53
CA ALA A 644 34.59 -1.30 29.36
C ALA A 644 35.38 -1.32 28.05
N GLU A 645 36.02 -2.46 27.72
CA GLU A 645 36.80 -2.59 26.50
C GLU A 645 35.90 -2.60 25.24
N LEU A 646 34.74 -3.26 25.29
CA LEU A 646 33.72 -3.18 24.21
C LEU A 646 33.29 -1.73 23.95
N LYS A 647 32.93 -0.98 25.00
CA LYS A 647 32.50 0.42 24.90
C LYS A 647 33.56 1.35 24.38
N LYS A 648 34.82 1.14 24.78
CA LYS A 648 35.96 1.90 24.30
C LYS A 648 36.16 1.76 22.79
N ASN A 649 35.78 0.62 22.22
CA ASN A 649 35.81 0.34 20.78
C ASN A 649 34.48 0.70 20.07
N GLY A 650 33.55 1.45 20.72
CA GLY A 650 32.34 1.93 20.13
C GLY A 650 31.23 0.88 19.98
N ILE A 651 31.38 -0.28 20.63
CA ILE A 651 30.38 -1.36 20.58
C ILE A 651 29.29 -1.11 21.62
N ASP A 652 28.03 -1.19 21.20
CA ASP A 652 26.88 -1.05 22.08
C ASP A 652 26.69 -2.33 22.90
N ALA A 653 27.17 -2.30 24.13
CA ALA A 653 27.17 -3.47 25.01
C ALA A 653 26.56 -3.18 26.38
N THR A 654 26.05 -4.25 27.02
CA THR A 654 25.56 -4.25 28.42
C THR A 654 26.08 -5.48 29.17
N VAL A 655 25.91 -5.48 30.50
CA VAL A 655 26.14 -6.64 31.37
C VAL A 655 24.84 -7.05 32.03
N ASP A 656 24.48 -8.33 31.95
CA ASP A 656 23.40 -8.88 32.74
C ASP A 656 23.89 -9.28 34.14
N GLY A 657 23.83 -8.34 35.07
CA GLY A 657 24.29 -8.52 36.46
C GLY A 657 23.29 -9.18 37.40
N ARG A 658 22.16 -9.68 36.91
CA ARG A 658 21.16 -10.33 37.77
C ARG A 658 21.68 -11.68 38.31
N SER A 659 21.30 -12.00 39.55
CA SER A 659 21.59 -13.30 40.18
C SER A 659 20.70 -14.43 39.64
N GLU A 660 20.78 -14.66 38.30
CA GLU A 660 20.01 -15.67 37.57
C GLU A 660 20.92 -16.76 37.00
N LYS A 661 20.35 -17.96 36.75
CA LYS A 661 21.07 -19.04 36.09
C LYS A 661 21.48 -18.63 34.67
N ILE A 662 22.70 -18.99 34.28
CA ILE A 662 23.24 -18.62 32.97
C ILE A 662 22.33 -19.05 31.80
N GLY A 663 21.70 -20.21 31.88
CA GLY A 663 20.74 -20.67 30.88
C GLY A 663 19.51 -19.77 30.75
N TYR A 664 19.06 -19.15 31.84
CA TYR A 664 17.97 -18.18 31.83
C TYR A 664 18.41 -16.87 31.14
N LYS A 665 19.58 -16.34 31.53
CA LYS A 665 20.15 -15.13 30.90
C LYS A 665 20.34 -15.30 29.39
N ILE A 666 20.85 -16.47 28.94
CA ILE A 666 21.01 -16.79 27.51
C ILE A 666 19.65 -16.84 26.81
N ARG A 667 18.63 -17.45 27.45
CA ARG A 667 17.29 -17.53 26.86
C ARG A 667 16.66 -16.13 26.65
N GLU A 668 16.76 -15.26 27.67
CA GLU A 668 16.24 -13.88 27.54
C GLU A 668 17.00 -13.09 26.48
N ALA A 669 18.32 -13.18 26.44
CA ALA A 669 19.11 -12.51 25.40
C ALA A 669 18.75 -12.97 23.98
N ARG A 670 18.38 -14.26 23.82
CA ARG A 670 17.81 -14.78 22.55
C ARG A 670 16.41 -14.22 22.26
N MET A 671 15.56 -14.10 23.28
CA MET A 671 14.24 -13.48 23.12
C MET A 671 14.34 -12.01 22.73
N ASP A 672 15.34 -11.29 23.26
CA ASP A 672 15.68 -9.92 22.88
C ASP A 672 16.34 -9.82 21.48
N LYS A 673 16.54 -10.97 20.80
CA LYS A 673 17.10 -11.07 19.44
C LYS A 673 18.49 -10.46 19.28
N LEU A 674 19.31 -10.49 20.35
CA LEU A 674 20.63 -9.92 20.34
C LEU A 674 21.57 -10.61 19.34
N PRO A 675 22.44 -9.87 18.64
CA PRO A 675 23.46 -10.47 17.77
C PRO A 675 24.43 -11.37 18.52
N TYR A 676 24.96 -10.88 19.65
CA TYR A 676 26.02 -11.58 20.40
C TYR A 676 25.77 -11.59 21.90
N MET A 677 26.18 -12.68 22.54
CA MET A 677 26.29 -12.88 23.98
C MET A 677 27.69 -13.35 24.29
N LEU A 678 28.32 -12.74 25.29
CA LEU A 678 29.63 -13.16 25.79
C LEU A 678 29.47 -13.77 27.19
N VAL A 679 29.58 -15.07 27.30
CA VAL A 679 29.57 -15.75 28.60
C VAL A 679 30.95 -15.70 29.20
N VAL A 680 30.99 -15.29 30.48
CA VAL A 680 32.27 -15.15 31.23
C VAL A 680 32.17 -15.85 32.59
N GLY A 681 33.22 -16.60 32.88
CA GLY A 681 33.40 -17.36 34.11
C GLY A 681 34.90 -17.48 34.48
N GLY A 682 35.23 -18.39 35.40
CA GLY A 682 36.59 -18.48 35.88
C GLY A 682 37.66 -18.86 34.83
N LYS A 683 37.27 -19.69 33.86
CA LYS A 683 38.18 -20.06 32.76
C LYS A 683 38.46 -18.89 31.83
N GLU A 684 37.42 -18.12 31.54
CA GLU A 684 37.49 -16.95 30.66
C GLU A 684 38.32 -15.84 31.35
N GLU A 685 38.10 -15.61 32.66
CA GLU A 685 38.84 -14.61 33.43
C GLU A 685 40.34 -14.96 33.53
N GLU A 686 40.70 -16.22 33.89
CA GLU A 686 42.06 -16.69 33.99
C GLU A 686 42.86 -16.61 32.69
N ALA A 687 42.19 -16.84 31.55
CA ALA A 687 42.83 -16.88 30.24
C ALA A 687 42.66 -15.58 29.41
N GLY A 688 41.90 -14.58 29.88
CA GLY A 688 41.57 -13.36 29.14
C GLY A 688 40.70 -13.63 27.92
N LEU A 689 39.84 -14.64 28.00
CA LEU A 689 38.96 -15.09 26.92
C LEU A 689 37.51 -14.67 27.15
N VAL A 690 36.67 -14.84 26.12
CA VAL A 690 35.20 -14.77 26.18
C VAL A 690 34.63 -15.99 25.46
N SER A 691 33.58 -16.61 26.02
CA SER A 691 32.78 -17.64 25.31
C SER A 691 31.70 -16.97 24.47
N VAL A 692 31.87 -16.99 23.16
CA VAL A 692 31.03 -16.29 22.20
C VAL A 692 29.81 -17.14 21.84
N ARG A 693 28.62 -16.55 21.97
CA ARG A 693 27.37 -17.09 21.43
C ARG A 693 26.75 -16.06 20.54
N SER A 694 26.45 -16.44 19.31
CA SER A 694 25.76 -15.56 18.37
C SER A 694 24.36 -16.05 18.04
N ARG A 695 23.53 -15.12 17.58
CA ARG A 695 22.25 -15.42 16.96
C ARG A 695 22.45 -16.23 15.66
N PHE A 696 23.56 -16.01 14.98
CA PHE A 696 23.85 -16.51 13.64
C PHE A 696 24.26 -17.99 13.63
N ALA A 697 25.15 -18.41 14.54
CA ALA A 697 25.74 -19.74 14.52
C ALA A 697 25.61 -20.51 15.86
N GLY A 698 25.00 -19.91 16.87
CA GLY A 698 24.87 -20.52 18.19
C GLY A 698 26.14 -20.37 19.02
N ASP A 699 26.73 -21.47 19.51
CA ASP A 699 27.95 -21.49 20.30
C ASP A 699 29.18 -21.44 19.38
N GLU A 700 29.88 -20.33 19.34
CA GLU A 700 31.07 -20.14 18.52
C GLU A 700 32.40 -20.46 19.29
N GLY A 701 32.26 -20.90 20.54
CA GLY A 701 33.38 -21.27 21.36
C GLY A 701 34.08 -20.11 22.04
N GLN A 702 35.28 -20.39 22.59
CA GLN A 702 36.11 -19.39 23.28
C GLN A 702 37.02 -18.64 22.30
N LYS A 703 37.11 -17.31 22.47
CA LYS A 703 38.02 -16.43 21.71
C LYS A 703 38.74 -15.47 22.66
N PRO A 704 39.95 -15.01 22.33
CA PRO A 704 40.53 -13.81 22.96
C PRO A 704 39.57 -12.61 22.77
N LEU A 705 39.41 -11.81 23.81
CA LEU A 705 38.52 -10.62 23.75
C LEU A 705 38.93 -9.68 22.62
N ALA A 706 40.21 -9.48 22.41
CA ALA A 706 40.73 -8.60 21.34
C ALA A 706 40.33 -9.10 19.94
N ASP A 707 40.37 -10.42 19.71
CA ASP A 707 39.97 -11.01 18.41
C ASP A 707 38.46 -10.84 18.17
N PHE A 708 37.65 -11.10 19.19
CA PHE A 708 36.21 -10.84 19.10
C PHE A 708 35.88 -9.37 18.78
N ILE A 709 36.58 -8.43 19.44
CA ILE A 709 36.44 -6.99 19.19
C ILE A 709 36.82 -6.64 17.75
N ASN A 710 37.91 -7.18 17.23
CA ASN A 710 38.31 -6.95 15.85
C ASN A 710 37.26 -7.47 14.85
N ASP A 711 36.75 -8.70 15.08
CA ASP A 711 35.78 -9.33 14.22
C ASP A 711 34.47 -8.50 14.18
N ILE A 712 33.90 -8.16 15.34
CA ILE A 712 32.64 -7.40 15.41
C ILE A 712 32.81 -5.95 14.91
N CYS A 713 33.93 -5.30 15.15
CA CYS A 713 34.21 -3.97 14.60
C CYS A 713 34.31 -4.00 13.08
N GLN A 714 34.87 -5.07 12.50
CA GLN A 714 34.89 -5.26 11.05
C GLN A 714 33.45 -5.44 10.52
N GLU A 715 32.63 -6.30 11.11
CA GLU A 715 31.23 -6.53 10.76
C GLU A 715 30.42 -5.23 10.82
N ILE A 716 30.57 -4.44 11.90
CA ILE A 716 29.91 -3.14 12.06
C ILE A 716 30.37 -2.15 10.98
N ARG A 717 31.65 -2.06 10.69
CA ARG A 717 32.22 -1.12 9.71
C ARG A 717 31.76 -1.44 8.29
N THR A 718 31.74 -2.71 7.91
CA THR A 718 31.28 -3.15 6.59
C THR A 718 29.78 -3.20 6.46
N LYS A 719 29.05 -3.01 7.56
CA LYS A 719 27.57 -3.13 7.65
C LYS A 719 27.09 -4.50 7.16
N GLU A 720 27.86 -5.55 7.42
CA GLU A 720 27.56 -6.91 6.98
C GLU A 720 26.18 -7.37 7.47
N ILE A 721 25.40 -7.97 6.56
CA ILE A 721 24.15 -8.66 6.87
C ILE A 721 24.43 -10.15 6.97
N ARG A 722 24.82 -10.61 8.18
CA ARG A 722 25.08 -12.03 8.43
C ARG A 722 23.78 -12.85 8.33
N LYS A 723 23.85 -13.98 7.62
CA LYS A 723 22.74 -14.95 7.57
C LYS A 723 22.76 -15.84 8.81
N GLU A 724 21.58 -16.15 9.36
CA GLU A 724 21.42 -17.14 10.43
C GLU A 724 21.48 -18.54 9.85
N LEU A 725 22.20 -19.43 10.49
CA LEU A 725 22.11 -20.86 10.21
C LEU A 725 20.75 -21.39 10.65
N PRO A 726 20.22 -22.45 9.99
CA PRO A 726 19.05 -23.17 10.48
C PRO A 726 19.24 -23.63 11.93
N GLU A 727 18.15 -23.69 12.72
CA GLU A 727 18.23 -24.01 14.16
C GLU A 727 18.84 -25.39 14.45
N ASP A 728 18.66 -26.34 13.55
CA ASP A 728 19.27 -27.69 13.60
C ASP A 728 20.76 -27.73 13.27
N GLU A 729 21.29 -26.68 12.62
CA GLU A 729 22.73 -26.51 12.33
C GLU A 729 23.45 -25.64 13.36
N LYS A 730 22.72 -24.92 14.22
CA LYS A 730 23.31 -24.11 15.30
C LYS A 730 23.85 -25.01 16.42
N LYS A 731 25.10 -24.76 16.83
CA LYS A 731 25.76 -25.50 17.93
C LYS A 731 25.32 -25.04 19.30
#